data_42df80e5ff7ed4accb12282af1fc6d53
#
_entry.id   42df80e5ff7ed4accb12282af1fc6d53
#
_cell.length_a   1.000
_cell.length_b   1.000
_cell.length_c   1.000
_cell.angle_alpha   90.00
_cell.angle_beta   90.00
_cell.angle_gamma   90.00
#
_symmetry.space_group_name_H-M   'P 1'
#
loop_
_entity.id
_entity.type
_entity.pdbx_description
1 polymer ?
#
loop_
_entity_poly.entity_id
_entity_poly.type
_entity_poly.pdbx_seq_one_letter_code
_entity_poly.pdbx_strand_id
1 'polypeptide(L)'
;MPEEHAPPVVAVVVASDSGPWFERCLAALVAQGYWNLTTLVVDAASSEPLAPRVAAVAPEFYITRLEYNAGFGPSANAALKLVQGAAYYLFCHDDVVADPDAIGVMVEEALRSNAGIVGPKLVDEAEPDRILQLGLDMDRFGAPVRRVAHREFDQSQHDEPREVFAVPGGCMLVRADLFATIGGFDPEISMLGEDIDLSWRARIAGARVVVTPLATVRHLEATAARRRPLPEARALQWRHMLRAVLKNYGPTRRTRIVVQFVAMSAIEVVYFALVGRRRRVREVIDAWRWNLAPARNLAQARAAVAATRKVSDRAVLHLAARHSSRLWRAARPRVEALVLRWTGRRKPSTPGVGEAVHSERRPRWMTICAVVAGFVAVAGSRLLLFGHLPLVGGYLPIPEPFHLLATYLGGTTDRGTQPTGPASPAFAILGLAGVVAAGSMGVVLKVGMVLAVVAGVFGVVRLVRPLGGRPASLAAGIAYLFLPLAWNDLARGDLQALVVYGGMPWMLARVARATALPPYGDERLPIVGRATAEECVSLGVIVAVVASFAPVAVIGFVVVAVAIVAATFAVRGATRGVQSLRGLVVAGGSVVVAFVLCFPWSLTFLQPGARWSALAGVAATGSGVPNLAALLRFNLGPIGRGPLSYALVAAGLFVIIVGKAERFAWGVRWWAALVATLAVAWAAGEGWLGAGGGAAREFDIPAAVCLAALVGLGVASMAREVSVSRLGWRQFATIGFAAVGLVGLLPVAAEAWGGRWGVPQIGYDSVLPAAGGTASPGSAARELWLGAPLALPLAGWQIRPGFAEALTLTGLPNATALWLNANPGSAAPLAAAVSDAELGRTVELGRLLAPSGISLIVIPTAFAPVLAGIQTAPAAPPPKDLLGALASQLDLRELPSEGGVYFFQNVAWPGSAPRVSAVPGGATPALWRALGVSLALVGWLAAAGLAVTRRRRARRARRAGPYRVLDLEPPPPGAIGSQQ
;
A
#
# COMPACT_ATOMS: atom_id res chain seq x y z
N MET A 1 -54.86 -3.63 17.67
CA MET A 1 -55.81 -4.14 16.63
C MET A 1 -57.05 -4.74 17.32
N PRO A 2 -58.29 -4.60 16.83
CA PRO A 2 -59.42 -5.36 17.32
C PRO A 2 -59.19 -6.85 17.16
N GLU A 3 -59.55 -7.65 18.15
CA GLU A 3 -59.30 -9.09 18.18
C GLU A 3 -59.86 -9.84 16.95
N GLU A 4 -61.01 -9.43 16.44
CA GLU A 4 -61.65 -10.03 15.25
C GLU A 4 -60.88 -9.96 13.92
N HIS A 5 -59.84 -9.14 13.81
CA HIS A 5 -59.06 -8.85 12.57
C HIS A 5 -57.60 -9.14 12.65
N ALA A 6 -57.10 -9.82 13.72
CA ALA A 6 -55.67 -10.12 13.85
C ALA A 6 -55.29 -11.33 13.00
N PRO A 7 -54.39 -11.17 12.00
CA PRO A 7 -53.98 -12.28 11.14
C PRO A 7 -53.23 -13.37 11.92
N PRO A 8 -53.41 -14.66 11.57
CA PRO A 8 -52.73 -15.75 12.28
C PRO A 8 -51.19 -15.70 12.08
N VAL A 9 -50.49 -15.71 13.19
CA VAL A 9 -49.04 -15.75 13.24
C VAL A 9 -48.57 -17.09 13.80
N VAL A 10 -47.63 -17.74 13.13
CA VAL A 10 -46.95 -18.92 13.66
C VAL A 10 -45.52 -18.61 13.98
N ALA A 11 -45.17 -18.62 15.26
CA ALA A 11 -43.80 -18.49 15.72
C ALA A 11 -43.06 -19.82 15.53
N VAL A 12 -41.97 -19.81 14.81
CA VAL A 12 -41.12 -20.97 14.51
C VAL A 12 -39.81 -20.82 15.23
N VAL A 13 -39.61 -21.53 16.35
CA VAL A 13 -38.42 -21.53 17.16
C VAL A 13 -37.54 -22.69 16.79
N VAL A 14 -36.38 -22.47 16.20
CA VAL A 14 -35.41 -23.51 15.89
C VAL A 14 -34.40 -23.65 17.03
N ALA A 15 -34.37 -24.81 17.64
CA ALA A 15 -33.56 -25.10 18.80
C ALA A 15 -32.67 -26.34 18.56
N SER A 16 -31.43 -26.31 19.08
CA SER A 16 -30.52 -27.45 19.05
C SER A 16 -29.51 -27.31 20.20
N ASP A 17 -29.44 -28.29 21.08
CA ASP A 17 -28.60 -28.32 22.27
C ASP A 17 -28.67 -27.00 23.07
N SER A 18 -29.89 -26.53 23.29
CA SER A 18 -30.18 -25.23 23.89
C SER A 18 -29.82 -25.20 25.37
N GLY A 19 -29.17 -24.12 25.79
CA GLY A 19 -28.83 -23.87 27.20
C GLY A 19 -30.01 -23.34 28.03
N PRO A 20 -29.78 -22.83 29.26
CA PRO A 20 -30.79 -22.30 30.17
C PRO A 20 -31.54 -21.04 29.68
N TRP A 21 -31.21 -20.54 28.52
CA TRP A 21 -31.91 -19.40 27.88
C TRP A 21 -33.18 -19.84 27.16
N PHE A 22 -33.29 -21.10 26.81
CA PHE A 22 -34.40 -21.64 26.04
C PHE A 22 -35.74 -21.50 26.76
N GLU A 23 -35.80 -21.81 28.05
CA GLU A 23 -36.99 -21.66 28.86
C GLU A 23 -37.47 -20.21 28.90
N ARG A 24 -36.51 -19.24 28.93
CA ARG A 24 -36.86 -17.81 28.90
C ARG A 24 -37.41 -17.38 27.56
N CYS A 25 -36.88 -17.94 26.46
CA CYS A 25 -37.43 -17.74 25.11
C CYS A 25 -38.89 -18.24 25.04
N LEU A 26 -39.16 -19.46 25.52
CA LEU A 26 -40.52 -20.04 25.52
C LEU A 26 -41.47 -19.21 26.40
N ALA A 27 -41.08 -18.87 27.64
CA ALA A 27 -41.87 -18.05 28.53
C ALA A 27 -42.17 -16.65 27.94
N ALA A 28 -41.26 -16.03 27.20
CA ALA A 28 -41.51 -14.75 26.54
C ALA A 28 -42.51 -14.87 25.38
N LEU A 29 -42.60 -16.02 24.72
CA LEU A 29 -43.59 -16.27 23.68
C LEU A 29 -44.97 -16.60 24.26
N VAL A 30 -45.04 -17.26 25.42
CA VAL A 30 -46.29 -17.43 26.20
C VAL A 30 -46.82 -16.06 26.68
N ALA A 31 -45.93 -15.15 27.08
CA ALA A 31 -46.30 -13.86 27.62
C ALA A 31 -46.67 -12.81 26.53
N GLN A 32 -46.73 -13.17 25.26
CA GLN A 32 -47.10 -12.22 24.18
C GLN A 32 -48.58 -11.82 24.27
N GLY A 33 -48.83 -10.52 24.16
CA GLY A 33 -50.18 -9.95 24.10
C GLY A 33 -50.89 -10.15 22.77
N TYR A 34 -50.29 -10.80 21.79
CA TYR A 34 -50.89 -11.07 20.47
C TYR A 34 -51.69 -12.37 20.52
N TRP A 35 -53.01 -12.32 20.52
CA TRP A 35 -53.87 -13.43 20.83
C TRP A 35 -53.92 -14.54 19.73
N ASN A 36 -53.71 -14.18 18.42
CA ASN A 36 -53.75 -15.16 17.31
C ASN A 36 -52.34 -15.66 16.99
N LEU A 37 -51.61 -16.09 18.03
CA LEU A 37 -50.26 -16.62 17.97
C LEU A 37 -50.27 -18.11 18.26
N THR A 38 -49.64 -18.89 17.37
CA THR A 38 -49.35 -20.31 17.58
C THR A 38 -47.82 -20.49 17.56
N THR A 39 -47.27 -21.36 18.38
CA THR A 39 -45.83 -21.60 18.41
C THR A 39 -45.49 -23.03 18.02
N LEU A 40 -44.56 -23.17 17.05
CA LEU A 40 -43.98 -24.43 16.62
C LEU A 40 -42.49 -24.45 17.01
N VAL A 41 -42.09 -25.34 17.88
CA VAL A 41 -40.70 -25.61 18.20
C VAL A 41 -40.14 -26.67 17.29
N VAL A 42 -39.02 -26.39 16.64
CA VAL A 42 -38.29 -27.32 15.79
C VAL A 42 -37.01 -27.73 16.51
N ASP A 43 -37.03 -28.95 17.09
CA ASP A 43 -35.83 -29.56 17.69
C ASP A 43 -34.94 -30.12 16.56
N ALA A 44 -33.89 -29.41 16.27
CA ALA A 44 -32.94 -29.77 15.22
C ALA A 44 -31.90 -30.78 15.74
N ALA A 45 -32.37 -32.00 16.02
CA ALA A 45 -31.58 -33.14 16.50
C ALA A 45 -30.70 -32.82 17.73
N SER A 46 -31.29 -32.24 18.76
CA SER A 46 -30.57 -32.02 20.01
C SER A 46 -30.11 -33.37 20.61
N SER A 47 -29.00 -33.39 21.34
CA SER A 47 -28.48 -34.59 22.02
C SER A 47 -29.54 -35.20 22.99
N GLU A 48 -30.26 -34.33 23.69
CA GLU A 48 -31.42 -34.65 24.50
C GLU A 48 -32.70 -34.08 23.87
N PRO A 49 -33.80 -34.84 23.77
CA PRO A 49 -35.06 -34.33 23.24
C PRO A 49 -35.56 -33.12 24.01
N LEU A 50 -35.97 -32.07 23.32
CA LEU A 50 -36.43 -30.83 23.93
C LEU A 50 -37.92 -30.89 24.37
N ALA A 51 -38.67 -31.92 23.98
CA ALA A 51 -40.08 -32.06 24.28
C ALA A 51 -40.40 -31.96 25.80
N PRO A 52 -39.67 -32.57 26.73
CA PRO A 52 -39.95 -32.41 28.15
C PRO A 52 -39.72 -30.98 28.67
N ARG A 53 -38.71 -30.25 28.10
CA ARG A 53 -38.44 -28.89 28.47
C ARG A 53 -39.50 -27.91 27.96
N VAL A 54 -40.02 -28.18 26.74
CA VAL A 54 -41.13 -27.40 26.18
C VAL A 54 -42.41 -27.64 26.98
N ALA A 55 -42.76 -28.89 27.27
CA ALA A 55 -43.93 -29.23 28.05
C ALA A 55 -43.94 -28.65 29.49
N ALA A 56 -42.77 -28.44 30.07
CA ALA A 56 -42.65 -27.87 31.41
C ALA A 56 -42.95 -26.35 31.46
N VAL A 57 -42.77 -25.62 30.33
CA VAL A 57 -42.93 -24.14 30.28
C VAL A 57 -44.15 -23.73 29.47
N ALA A 58 -44.41 -24.41 28.36
CA ALA A 58 -45.43 -24.07 27.37
C ALA A 58 -46.07 -25.36 26.78
N PRO A 59 -46.90 -26.06 27.54
CA PRO A 59 -47.51 -27.36 27.09
C PRO A 59 -48.41 -27.22 25.85
N GLU A 60 -48.87 -26.02 25.55
CA GLU A 60 -49.69 -25.71 24.37
C GLU A 60 -48.86 -25.52 23.09
N PHE A 61 -47.56 -25.52 23.17
CA PHE A 61 -46.72 -25.36 21.98
C PHE A 61 -46.53 -26.66 21.23
N TYR A 62 -46.59 -26.57 19.90
CA TYR A 62 -46.29 -27.71 19.04
C TYR A 62 -44.78 -27.91 18.96
N ILE A 63 -44.37 -29.18 18.99
CA ILE A 63 -42.94 -29.52 18.82
C ILE A 63 -42.79 -30.59 17.74
N THR A 64 -41.79 -30.42 16.91
CA THR A 64 -41.33 -31.43 15.95
C THR A 64 -39.83 -31.63 16.09
N ARG A 65 -39.38 -32.91 15.97
CA ARG A 65 -37.96 -33.23 16.02
C ARG A 65 -37.48 -33.70 14.65
N LEU A 66 -36.36 -33.12 14.20
CA LEU A 66 -35.67 -33.48 12.96
C LEU A 66 -34.67 -34.63 13.22
N GLU A 67 -34.41 -35.44 12.21
CA GLU A 67 -33.45 -36.55 12.29
C GLU A 67 -31.98 -36.05 12.39
N TYR A 68 -31.67 -34.92 11.78
CA TYR A 68 -30.34 -34.33 11.81
C TYR A 68 -30.40 -32.79 11.85
N ASN A 69 -29.36 -32.19 12.36
CA ASN A 69 -29.23 -30.73 12.41
C ASN A 69 -28.76 -30.19 11.04
N ALA A 70 -29.70 -29.71 10.25
CA ALA A 70 -29.43 -29.07 8.96
C ALA A 70 -28.97 -27.60 9.08
N GLY A 71 -28.99 -27.02 10.29
CA GLY A 71 -28.79 -25.60 10.57
C GLY A 71 -30.09 -24.82 10.64
N PHE A 72 -30.04 -23.55 11.05
CA PHE A 72 -31.22 -22.73 11.35
C PHE A 72 -32.19 -22.62 10.15
N GLY A 73 -31.71 -22.11 8.99
CA GLY A 73 -32.58 -21.86 7.85
C GLY A 73 -33.28 -23.13 7.31
N PRO A 74 -32.53 -24.18 6.98
CA PRO A 74 -33.16 -25.45 6.51
C PRO A 74 -34.10 -26.07 7.53
N SER A 75 -33.79 -25.99 8.83
CA SER A 75 -34.69 -26.52 9.89
C SER A 75 -35.98 -25.70 9.99
N ALA A 76 -35.88 -24.36 9.85
CA ALA A 76 -37.06 -23.49 9.85
C ALA A 76 -38.01 -23.75 8.66
N ASN A 77 -37.53 -24.35 7.56
CA ASN A 77 -38.38 -24.76 6.43
C ASN A 77 -39.38 -25.88 6.78
N ALA A 78 -39.25 -26.49 7.96
CA ALA A 78 -40.28 -27.44 8.46
C ALA A 78 -41.67 -26.77 8.52
N ALA A 79 -41.75 -25.47 8.77
CA ALA A 79 -42.97 -24.70 8.76
C ALA A 79 -43.76 -24.82 7.44
N LEU A 80 -43.09 -24.86 6.27
CA LEU A 80 -43.72 -25.01 4.96
C LEU A 80 -44.47 -26.36 4.78
N LYS A 81 -44.07 -27.36 5.54
CA LYS A 81 -44.66 -28.70 5.44
C LYS A 81 -45.71 -28.94 6.53
N LEU A 82 -45.55 -28.36 7.69
CA LEU A 82 -46.31 -28.64 8.89
C LEU A 82 -47.42 -27.63 9.17
N VAL A 83 -47.28 -26.40 8.66
CA VAL A 83 -48.20 -25.32 8.98
C VAL A 83 -49.07 -24.96 7.78
N GLN A 84 -50.39 -24.87 8.01
CA GLN A 84 -51.36 -24.37 7.03
C GLN A 84 -52.13 -23.18 7.62
N GLY A 85 -52.53 -22.24 6.76
CA GLY A 85 -53.37 -21.11 7.17
C GLY A 85 -52.67 -19.95 7.90
N ALA A 86 -51.36 -19.98 8.08
CA ALA A 86 -50.64 -18.85 8.62
C ALA A 86 -50.64 -17.66 7.66
N ALA A 87 -50.87 -16.44 8.18
CA ALA A 87 -50.66 -15.20 7.45
C ALA A 87 -49.20 -14.78 7.52
N TYR A 88 -48.56 -14.99 8.67
CA TYR A 88 -47.14 -14.69 8.92
C TYR A 88 -46.47 -15.83 9.66
N TYR A 89 -45.17 -16.00 9.34
CA TYR A 89 -44.22 -16.77 10.15
C TYR A 89 -43.32 -15.82 10.93
N LEU A 90 -43.18 -16.07 12.24
CA LEU A 90 -42.17 -15.40 13.08
C LEU A 90 -41.02 -16.38 13.32
N PHE A 91 -39.93 -16.23 12.58
CA PHE A 91 -38.75 -17.06 12.78
C PHE A 91 -37.91 -16.51 13.93
N CYS A 92 -37.64 -17.34 14.92
CA CYS A 92 -36.89 -16.98 16.12
C CYS A 92 -35.72 -17.93 16.39
N HIS A 93 -34.63 -17.42 16.88
CA HIS A 93 -33.61 -18.22 17.57
C HIS A 93 -34.12 -18.64 18.96
N ASP A 94 -33.53 -19.71 19.50
CA ASP A 94 -33.83 -20.19 20.85
C ASP A 94 -33.22 -19.33 21.99
N ASP A 95 -32.48 -18.29 21.68
CA ASP A 95 -31.80 -17.41 22.61
C ASP A 95 -32.28 -15.93 22.53
N VAL A 96 -33.53 -15.75 22.13
CA VAL A 96 -34.21 -14.44 22.12
C VAL A 96 -35.32 -14.35 23.15
N VAL A 97 -35.57 -13.16 23.67
CA VAL A 97 -36.65 -12.83 24.60
C VAL A 97 -37.39 -11.63 24.04
N ALA A 98 -38.57 -11.84 23.49
CA ALA A 98 -39.39 -10.79 22.90
C ALA A 98 -40.16 -10.06 24.02
N ASP A 99 -40.23 -8.71 23.95
CA ASP A 99 -41.08 -7.94 24.84
C ASP A 99 -42.55 -8.26 24.54
N PRO A 100 -43.47 -8.13 25.55
CA PRO A 100 -44.86 -8.61 25.41
C PRO A 100 -45.64 -8.11 24.22
N ASP A 101 -45.35 -6.90 23.74
CA ASP A 101 -46.08 -6.30 22.61
C ASP A 101 -45.34 -6.44 21.26
N ALA A 102 -44.16 -7.06 21.26
CA ALA A 102 -43.26 -7.05 20.12
C ALA A 102 -43.87 -7.66 18.86
N ILE A 103 -44.62 -8.76 18.99
CA ILE A 103 -45.25 -9.42 17.85
C ILE A 103 -46.38 -8.58 17.28
N GLY A 104 -47.22 -8.02 18.14
CA GLY A 104 -48.32 -7.12 17.74
C GLY A 104 -47.80 -5.90 16.96
N VAL A 105 -46.75 -5.25 17.46
CA VAL A 105 -46.10 -4.09 16.81
C VAL A 105 -45.51 -4.48 15.46
N MET A 106 -44.88 -5.67 15.32
CA MET A 106 -44.34 -6.11 14.03
C MET A 106 -45.45 -6.44 13.01
N VAL A 107 -46.56 -7.02 13.44
CA VAL A 107 -47.71 -7.29 12.55
C VAL A 107 -48.37 -5.99 12.11
N GLU A 108 -48.58 -5.05 13.01
CA GLU A 108 -49.12 -3.73 12.69
C GLU A 108 -48.23 -2.98 11.67
N GLU A 109 -46.93 -3.02 11.87
CA GLU A 109 -45.99 -2.42 10.89
C GLU A 109 -46.03 -3.17 9.54
N ALA A 110 -46.15 -4.49 9.54
CA ALA A 110 -46.26 -5.28 8.30
C ALA A 110 -47.50 -4.87 7.48
N LEU A 111 -48.60 -4.68 8.15
CA LEU A 111 -49.86 -4.23 7.51
C LEU A 111 -49.77 -2.78 7.05
N ARG A 112 -49.28 -1.88 7.91
CA ARG A 112 -49.14 -0.45 7.65
C ARG A 112 -48.21 -0.14 6.44
N SER A 113 -47.07 -0.83 6.36
CA SER A 113 -46.06 -0.59 5.33
C SER A 113 -46.21 -1.54 4.13
N ASN A 114 -47.14 -2.48 4.15
CA ASN A 114 -47.23 -3.61 3.19
C ASN A 114 -45.89 -4.34 3.03
N ALA A 115 -45.17 -4.53 4.16
CA ALA A 115 -43.88 -5.21 4.16
C ALA A 115 -44.04 -6.74 4.04
N GLY A 116 -43.15 -7.36 3.26
CA GLY A 116 -43.04 -8.80 3.20
C GLY A 116 -42.22 -9.41 4.33
N ILE A 117 -41.30 -8.61 4.89
CA ILE A 117 -40.46 -8.98 6.04
C ILE A 117 -40.38 -7.79 6.98
N VAL A 118 -40.57 -8.04 8.28
CA VAL A 118 -40.44 -7.05 9.35
C VAL A 118 -39.50 -7.58 10.43
N GLY A 119 -38.60 -6.75 10.92
CA GLY A 119 -37.71 -7.10 12.04
C GLY A 119 -37.79 -6.13 13.19
N PRO A 120 -37.51 -6.59 14.41
CA PRO A 120 -37.48 -5.76 15.61
C PRO A 120 -36.13 -5.04 15.80
N LYS A 121 -36.06 -4.20 16.82
CA LYS A 121 -34.84 -3.74 17.44
C LYS A 121 -34.27 -4.85 18.33
N LEU A 122 -33.07 -5.38 18.00
CA LEU A 122 -32.39 -6.36 18.83
C LEU A 122 -31.49 -5.65 19.81
N VAL A 123 -31.70 -5.86 21.12
CA VAL A 123 -30.91 -5.32 22.22
C VAL A 123 -30.17 -6.44 22.98
N ASP A 124 -29.14 -6.08 23.71
CA ASP A 124 -28.38 -7.04 24.52
C ASP A 124 -29.22 -7.51 25.71
N GLU A 125 -29.27 -8.83 25.96
CA GLU A 125 -30.07 -9.37 27.08
C GLU A 125 -29.54 -8.93 28.45
N ALA A 126 -28.21 -8.83 28.60
CA ALA A 126 -27.58 -8.44 29.88
C ALA A 126 -27.57 -6.91 30.11
N GLU A 127 -27.55 -6.13 29.03
CA GLU A 127 -27.55 -4.66 29.04
C GLU A 127 -28.60 -4.16 28.02
N PRO A 128 -29.91 -4.14 28.38
CA PRO A 128 -31.00 -3.81 27.44
C PRO A 128 -30.96 -2.41 26.84
N ASP A 129 -30.20 -1.50 27.43
CA ASP A 129 -29.86 -0.18 26.91
C ASP A 129 -28.83 -0.19 25.78
N ARG A 130 -28.39 -1.37 25.32
CA ARG A 130 -27.44 -1.56 24.25
C ARG A 130 -28.06 -2.18 23.01
N ILE A 131 -28.05 -1.45 21.90
CA ILE A 131 -28.53 -1.94 20.62
C ILE A 131 -27.47 -2.91 20.04
N LEU A 132 -27.87 -4.14 19.77
CA LEU A 132 -27.08 -5.13 19.07
C LEU A 132 -27.22 -4.96 17.55
N GLN A 133 -28.46 -4.89 17.06
CA GLN A 133 -28.76 -4.77 15.65
C GLN A 133 -30.12 -4.07 15.41
N LEU A 134 -30.16 -3.28 14.32
CA LEU A 134 -31.37 -2.58 13.88
C LEU A 134 -31.38 -2.59 12.34
N GLY A 135 -31.75 -3.73 11.77
CA GLY A 135 -31.60 -3.99 10.34
C GLY A 135 -30.16 -4.15 9.90
N LEU A 136 -29.99 -4.64 8.69
CA LEU A 136 -28.70 -4.86 8.04
C LEU A 136 -28.72 -4.22 6.64
N ASP A 137 -27.60 -3.59 6.28
CA ASP A 137 -27.27 -3.30 4.89
C ASP A 137 -26.39 -4.43 4.34
N MET A 138 -26.22 -4.45 3.03
CA MET A 138 -25.33 -5.40 2.35
C MET A 138 -24.40 -4.62 1.42
N ASP A 139 -23.14 -4.99 1.35
CA ASP A 139 -22.28 -4.48 0.29
C ASP A 139 -22.50 -5.24 -1.02
N ARG A 140 -21.98 -4.71 -2.13
CA ARG A 140 -22.11 -5.34 -3.47
C ARG A 140 -21.53 -6.76 -3.56
N PHE A 141 -20.78 -7.21 -2.58
CA PHE A 141 -20.19 -8.55 -2.50
C PHE A 141 -20.93 -9.48 -1.54
N GLY A 142 -22.14 -9.10 -1.11
CA GLY A 142 -22.97 -9.93 -0.26
C GLY A 142 -22.62 -9.90 1.22
N ALA A 143 -21.68 -9.04 1.63
CA ALA A 143 -21.27 -8.97 3.02
C ALA A 143 -22.20 -8.09 3.84
N PRO A 144 -22.68 -8.54 5.03
CA PRO A 144 -23.53 -7.74 5.89
C PRO A 144 -22.80 -6.52 6.45
N VAL A 145 -23.50 -5.40 6.47
CA VAL A 145 -23.03 -4.12 7.03
C VAL A 145 -24.00 -3.71 8.13
N ARG A 146 -23.51 -3.57 9.35
CA ARG A 146 -24.34 -3.08 10.47
C ARG A 146 -24.69 -1.62 10.25
N ARG A 147 -25.93 -1.23 10.53
CA ARG A 147 -26.42 0.15 10.42
C ARG A 147 -26.14 0.95 11.69
N VAL A 148 -26.10 0.29 12.84
CA VAL A 148 -25.78 0.86 14.15
C VAL A 148 -24.41 0.38 14.63
N ALA A 149 -23.74 1.17 15.48
CA ALA A 149 -22.49 0.72 16.08
C ALA A 149 -22.75 -0.48 17.00
N HIS A 150 -21.79 -1.40 17.12
CA HIS A 150 -21.96 -2.56 17.99
C HIS A 150 -22.05 -2.14 19.45
N ARG A 151 -23.14 -2.52 20.12
CA ARG A 151 -23.46 -2.13 21.51
C ARG A 151 -23.54 -0.59 21.68
N GLU A 152 -24.14 0.08 20.72
CA GLU A 152 -24.49 1.50 20.81
C GLU A 152 -25.55 1.69 21.90
N PHE A 153 -25.45 2.74 22.69
CA PHE A 153 -26.49 3.06 23.68
C PHE A 153 -27.78 3.43 22.96
N ASP A 154 -28.89 2.83 23.40
CA ASP A 154 -30.23 3.22 23.00
C ASP A 154 -30.60 4.52 23.71
N GLN A 155 -30.79 5.58 22.94
CA GLN A 155 -31.20 6.91 23.40
C GLN A 155 -32.35 7.40 22.54
N SER A 156 -33.16 6.51 22.03
CA SER A 156 -34.29 6.77 21.11
C SER A 156 -33.87 7.43 19.76
N GLN A 157 -32.60 7.40 19.45
CA GLN A 157 -32.05 8.00 18.21
C GLN A 157 -32.42 7.24 16.94
N HIS A 158 -33.01 6.06 17.06
CA HIS A 158 -33.36 5.18 15.95
C HIS A 158 -34.80 4.68 15.98
N ASP A 159 -35.73 5.35 16.66
CA ASP A 159 -37.08 4.85 16.93
C ASP A 159 -38.09 5.01 15.78
N GLU A 160 -37.63 5.43 14.59
CA GLU A 160 -38.46 5.47 13.39
C GLU A 160 -38.38 4.18 12.56
N PRO A 161 -39.55 3.57 12.19
CA PRO A 161 -39.57 2.47 11.25
C PRO A 161 -38.93 2.84 9.91
N ARG A 162 -38.10 1.96 9.36
CA ARG A 162 -37.37 2.24 8.12
C ARG A 162 -37.17 1.03 7.26
N GLU A 163 -37.07 1.26 5.98
CA GLU A 163 -36.73 0.23 5.02
C GLU A 163 -35.23 -0.09 5.09
N VAL A 164 -34.89 -1.39 5.13
CA VAL A 164 -33.53 -1.91 5.27
C VAL A 164 -33.25 -2.98 4.23
N PHE A 165 -32.00 -3.28 3.92
CA PHE A 165 -31.68 -4.33 2.96
C PHE A 165 -32.10 -5.70 3.48
N ALA A 166 -31.77 -6.02 4.72
CA ALA A 166 -32.13 -7.28 5.38
C ALA A 166 -32.46 -7.08 6.86
N VAL A 167 -33.21 -8.01 7.41
CA VAL A 167 -33.50 -8.13 8.83
C VAL A 167 -32.59 -9.20 9.42
N PRO A 168 -31.98 -9.00 10.61
CA PRO A 168 -31.17 -10.01 11.30
C PRO A 168 -31.97 -11.28 11.63
N GLY A 169 -31.33 -12.46 11.52
CA GLY A 169 -31.94 -13.75 11.69
C GLY A 169 -32.44 -14.08 13.10
N GLY A 170 -32.03 -13.31 14.15
CA GLY A 170 -32.42 -13.59 15.55
C GLY A 170 -33.93 -13.58 15.77
N CYS A 171 -34.67 -12.68 15.15
CA CYS A 171 -36.11 -12.61 15.15
C CYS A 171 -36.60 -11.86 13.90
N MET A 172 -37.47 -12.48 13.09
CA MET A 172 -38.05 -11.88 11.88
C MET A 172 -39.45 -12.35 11.59
N LEU A 173 -40.35 -11.43 11.30
CA LEU A 173 -41.70 -11.68 10.85
C LEU A 173 -41.73 -11.71 9.31
N VAL A 174 -42.20 -12.80 8.70
CA VAL A 174 -42.20 -13.00 7.26
C VAL A 174 -43.60 -13.36 6.81
N ARG A 175 -44.11 -12.72 5.77
CA ARG A 175 -45.42 -13.06 5.16
C ARG A 175 -45.39 -14.46 4.59
N ALA A 176 -46.37 -15.29 4.95
CA ALA A 176 -46.37 -16.72 4.63
C ALA A 176 -46.45 -17.02 3.13
N ASP A 177 -47.27 -16.26 2.37
CA ASP A 177 -47.38 -16.36 0.92
C ASP A 177 -46.07 -16.00 0.21
N LEU A 178 -45.38 -14.96 0.69
CA LEU A 178 -44.04 -14.57 0.20
C LEU A 178 -43.02 -15.68 0.47
N PHE A 179 -43.00 -16.21 1.72
CA PHE A 179 -42.08 -17.26 2.13
C PHE A 179 -42.21 -18.50 1.26
N ALA A 180 -43.46 -18.91 0.99
CA ALA A 180 -43.74 -20.04 0.08
C ALA A 180 -43.33 -19.73 -1.37
N THR A 181 -43.69 -18.54 -1.87
CA THR A 181 -43.36 -18.10 -3.26
C THR A 181 -41.86 -18.09 -3.53
N ILE A 182 -41.05 -17.65 -2.60
CA ILE A 182 -39.57 -17.59 -2.76
C ILE A 182 -38.89 -18.90 -2.38
N GLY A 183 -39.63 -19.92 -1.97
CA GLY A 183 -39.15 -21.27 -1.68
C GLY A 183 -38.48 -21.43 -0.31
N GLY A 184 -38.84 -20.61 0.68
CA GLY A 184 -38.31 -20.67 2.02
C GLY A 184 -36.83 -20.24 2.13
N PHE A 185 -36.13 -20.75 3.13
CA PHE A 185 -34.67 -20.60 3.25
C PHE A 185 -33.93 -21.51 2.27
N ASP A 186 -32.77 -21.08 1.76
CA ASP A 186 -31.93 -21.95 0.91
C ASP A 186 -31.38 -23.11 1.71
N PRO A 187 -31.69 -24.39 1.32
CA PRO A 187 -31.25 -25.58 2.07
C PRO A 187 -29.72 -25.71 2.21
N GLU A 188 -28.95 -25.06 1.35
CA GLU A 188 -27.49 -25.07 1.39
C GLU A 188 -26.91 -23.96 2.27
N ILE A 189 -27.71 -23.02 2.75
CA ILE A 189 -27.31 -21.97 3.69
C ILE A 189 -27.80 -22.37 5.07
N SER A 190 -26.94 -23.11 5.77
CA SER A 190 -27.31 -23.67 7.08
C SER A 190 -27.45 -22.59 8.16
N MET A 191 -26.55 -21.64 8.22
CA MET A 191 -26.46 -20.60 9.26
C MET A 191 -25.49 -19.49 8.83
N LEU A 192 -25.65 -18.28 9.35
CA LEU A 192 -24.78 -17.11 9.06
C LEU A 192 -24.85 -16.65 7.59
N GLY A 193 -25.97 -16.13 7.19
CA GLY A 193 -26.24 -15.58 5.86
C GLY A 193 -27.60 -15.96 5.28
N GLU A 194 -28.40 -16.81 5.96
CA GLU A 194 -29.76 -17.20 5.64
C GLU A 194 -30.70 -15.99 5.65
N ASP A 195 -30.53 -15.10 6.59
CA ASP A 195 -31.28 -13.86 6.77
C ASP A 195 -31.06 -12.88 5.60
N ILE A 196 -29.80 -12.70 5.20
CA ILE A 196 -29.46 -11.85 4.05
C ILE A 196 -29.99 -12.47 2.75
N ASP A 197 -29.82 -13.77 2.57
CA ASP A 197 -30.27 -14.46 1.37
C ASP A 197 -31.79 -14.41 1.24
N LEU A 198 -32.53 -14.70 2.31
CA LEU A 198 -34.00 -14.61 2.33
C LEU A 198 -34.49 -13.20 2.03
N SER A 199 -33.95 -12.19 2.75
CA SER A 199 -34.29 -10.77 2.55
C SER A 199 -33.98 -10.32 1.12
N TRP A 200 -32.85 -10.77 0.55
CA TRP A 200 -32.47 -10.43 -0.83
C TRP A 200 -33.45 -11.05 -1.84
N ARG A 201 -33.84 -12.33 -1.68
CA ARG A 201 -34.82 -12.98 -2.54
C ARG A 201 -36.22 -12.36 -2.41
N ALA A 202 -36.61 -11.95 -1.20
CA ALA A 202 -37.84 -11.20 -0.98
C ALA A 202 -37.84 -9.88 -1.77
N ARG A 203 -36.75 -9.14 -1.75
CA ARG A 203 -36.58 -7.88 -2.52
C ARG A 203 -36.60 -8.15 -4.04
N ILE A 204 -35.98 -9.22 -4.50
CA ILE A 204 -36.01 -9.62 -5.91
C ILE A 204 -37.44 -9.91 -6.35
N ALA A 205 -38.24 -10.50 -5.48
CA ALA A 205 -39.68 -10.73 -5.69
C ALA A 205 -40.54 -9.46 -5.56
N GLY A 206 -39.95 -8.30 -5.24
CA GLY A 206 -40.62 -7.01 -5.13
C GLY A 206 -41.19 -6.69 -3.74
N ALA A 207 -40.89 -7.51 -2.72
CA ALA A 207 -41.37 -7.27 -1.37
C ALA A 207 -40.49 -6.20 -0.63
N ARG A 208 -41.14 -5.43 0.23
CA ARG A 208 -40.44 -4.49 1.14
C ARG A 208 -39.92 -5.21 2.37
N VAL A 209 -38.77 -4.80 2.87
CA VAL A 209 -38.13 -5.31 4.09
C VAL A 209 -37.96 -4.14 5.03
N VAL A 210 -38.58 -4.17 6.18
CA VAL A 210 -38.69 -3.04 7.11
C VAL A 210 -38.19 -3.47 8.49
N VAL A 211 -37.62 -2.55 9.23
CA VAL A 211 -37.34 -2.69 10.66
C VAL A 211 -38.19 -1.72 11.44
N THR A 212 -38.86 -2.24 12.50
CA THR A 212 -39.64 -1.41 13.42
C THR A 212 -38.94 -1.37 14.79
N PRO A 213 -38.36 -0.24 15.18
CA PRO A 213 -37.65 -0.08 16.45
C PRO A 213 -38.56 -0.14 17.67
N LEU A 214 -39.86 0.05 17.48
CA LEU A 214 -40.86 -0.01 18.54
C LEU A 214 -41.06 -1.46 19.06
N ALA A 215 -40.79 -2.47 18.23
CA ALA A 215 -40.72 -3.86 18.65
C ALA A 215 -39.31 -4.14 19.19
N THR A 216 -39.20 -4.42 20.47
CA THR A 216 -37.93 -4.72 21.12
C THR A 216 -37.81 -6.22 21.41
N VAL A 217 -36.67 -6.79 21.07
CA VAL A 217 -36.35 -8.21 21.37
C VAL A 217 -34.94 -8.27 21.94
N ARG A 218 -34.84 -8.83 23.14
CA ARG A 218 -33.54 -9.08 23.78
C ARG A 218 -32.91 -10.33 23.20
N HIS A 219 -31.64 -10.28 22.88
CA HIS A 219 -30.91 -11.38 22.26
C HIS A 219 -29.62 -11.66 23.01
N LEU A 220 -29.42 -12.89 23.41
CA LEU A 220 -28.23 -13.33 24.15
C LEU A 220 -26.99 -13.42 23.23
N GLU A 221 -27.18 -13.57 21.91
CA GLU A 221 -26.11 -13.87 20.97
C GLU A 221 -25.23 -15.05 21.45
N ALA A 222 -25.82 -16.18 21.83
CA ALA A 222 -25.13 -17.31 22.48
C ALA A 222 -23.91 -17.81 21.69
N THR A 223 -23.95 -17.76 20.38
CA THR A 223 -22.82 -18.06 19.48
C THR A 223 -21.73 -16.98 19.57
N ALA A 224 -22.10 -15.71 19.59
CA ALA A 224 -21.16 -14.58 19.70
C ALA A 224 -20.54 -14.50 21.11
N ALA A 225 -21.33 -14.79 22.13
CA ALA A 225 -20.89 -14.89 23.52
C ALA A 225 -20.07 -16.17 23.83
N ARG A 226 -19.87 -17.05 22.84
CA ARG A 226 -19.16 -18.34 22.97
C ARG A 226 -19.81 -19.34 23.91
N ARG A 227 -21.06 -19.17 24.27
CA ARG A 227 -21.87 -20.14 25.03
C ARG A 227 -22.27 -21.31 24.17
N ARG A 228 -22.37 -21.07 22.84
CA ARG A 228 -22.55 -22.08 21.77
C ARG A 228 -21.44 -21.84 20.73
N PRO A 229 -20.23 -22.40 20.87
CA PRO A 229 -19.14 -22.20 19.93
C PRO A 229 -19.50 -22.82 18.58
N LEU A 230 -19.42 -22.04 17.52
CA LEU A 230 -19.56 -22.52 16.15
C LEU A 230 -18.16 -22.70 15.57
N PRO A 231 -17.67 -23.95 15.41
CA PRO A 231 -16.43 -24.21 14.73
C PRO A 231 -16.53 -23.64 13.30
N GLU A 232 -15.56 -22.91 12.86
CA GLU A 232 -15.48 -22.41 11.48
C GLU A 232 -16.55 -21.39 11.04
N ALA A 233 -17.19 -20.68 11.98
CA ALA A 233 -18.22 -19.67 11.69
C ALA A 233 -17.88 -18.75 10.51
N ARG A 234 -16.61 -18.40 10.36
CA ARG A 234 -16.13 -17.57 9.28
C ARG A 234 -16.10 -18.30 7.94
N ALA A 235 -15.72 -19.56 7.91
CA ALA A 235 -15.70 -20.36 6.69
C ALA A 235 -17.12 -20.54 6.17
N LEU A 236 -18.07 -20.80 7.07
CA LEU A 236 -19.50 -20.85 6.75
C LEU A 236 -20.00 -19.52 6.19
N GLN A 237 -19.72 -18.42 6.87
CA GLN A 237 -20.12 -17.08 6.40
C GLN A 237 -19.56 -16.76 5.00
N TRP A 238 -18.32 -17.19 4.70
CA TRP A 238 -17.72 -17.03 3.38
C TRP A 238 -18.41 -17.86 2.30
N ARG A 239 -18.68 -19.12 2.58
CA ARG A 239 -19.40 -20.04 1.66
C ARG A 239 -20.78 -19.50 1.33
N HIS A 240 -21.53 -19.12 2.36
CA HIS A 240 -22.92 -18.69 2.22
C HIS A 240 -23.03 -17.32 1.54
N MET A 241 -22.15 -16.37 1.89
CA MET A 241 -22.08 -15.07 1.22
C MET A 241 -21.76 -15.22 -0.27
N LEU A 242 -20.79 -16.06 -0.63
CA LEU A 242 -20.46 -16.31 -2.03
C LEU A 242 -21.64 -16.99 -2.76
N ARG A 243 -22.35 -17.94 -2.11
CA ARG A 243 -23.54 -18.57 -2.66
C ARG A 243 -24.63 -17.54 -2.94
N ALA A 244 -24.95 -16.67 -2.00
CA ALA A 244 -25.95 -15.62 -2.18
C ALA A 244 -25.60 -14.69 -3.36
N VAL A 245 -24.34 -14.30 -3.52
CA VAL A 245 -23.86 -13.50 -4.65
C VAL A 245 -23.99 -14.23 -5.98
N LEU A 246 -23.55 -15.50 -6.04
CA LEU A 246 -23.58 -16.30 -7.25
C LEU A 246 -25.01 -16.63 -7.70
N LYS A 247 -25.94 -16.70 -6.75
CA LYS A 247 -27.35 -17.07 -6.99
C LYS A 247 -28.22 -15.86 -7.32
N ASN A 248 -28.16 -14.80 -6.54
CA ASN A 248 -29.17 -13.75 -6.50
C ASN A 248 -28.97 -12.63 -7.54
N TYR A 249 -27.75 -12.38 -8.03
CA TYR A 249 -27.53 -11.39 -9.10
C TYR A 249 -28.06 -11.87 -10.46
N GLY A 250 -28.67 -10.95 -11.21
CA GLY A 250 -29.02 -11.16 -12.62
C GLY A 250 -27.77 -11.41 -13.49
N PRO A 251 -27.93 -12.01 -14.70
CA PRO A 251 -26.82 -12.53 -15.50
C PRO A 251 -25.73 -11.50 -15.82
N THR A 252 -26.08 -10.32 -16.31
CA THR A 252 -25.15 -9.28 -16.70
C THR A 252 -24.36 -8.71 -15.51
N ARG A 253 -25.03 -8.47 -14.39
CA ARG A 253 -24.40 -7.94 -13.18
C ARG A 253 -23.58 -9.01 -12.46
N ARG A 254 -24.06 -10.24 -12.46
CA ARG A 254 -23.35 -11.40 -11.91
C ARG A 254 -21.97 -11.56 -12.53
N THR A 255 -21.85 -11.55 -13.86
CA THR A 255 -20.58 -11.68 -14.56
C THR A 255 -19.58 -10.61 -14.09
N ARG A 256 -20.00 -9.34 -14.04
CA ARG A 256 -19.17 -8.23 -13.56
C ARG A 256 -18.74 -8.40 -12.10
N ILE A 257 -19.66 -8.78 -11.22
CA ILE A 257 -19.37 -8.95 -9.79
C ILE A 257 -18.50 -10.18 -9.54
N VAL A 258 -18.72 -11.29 -10.28
CA VAL A 258 -17.91 -12.52 -10.15
C VAL A 258 -16.45 -12.25 -10.54
N VAL A 259 -16.19 -11.55 -11.63
CA VAL A 259 -14.82 -11.17 -12.04
C VAL A 259 -14.14 -10.36 -10.93
N GLN A 260 -14.83 -9.35 -10.37
CA GLN A 260 -14.30 -8.57 -9.25
C GLN A 260 -14.09 -9.42 -7.99
N PHE A 261 -14.99 -10.36 -7.72
CA PHE A 261 -14.91 -11.24 -6.55
C PHE A 261 -13.74 -12.23 -6.68
N VAL A 262 -13.49 -12.77 -7.87
CA VAL A 262 -12.33 -13.63 -8.18
C VAL A 262 -11.03 -12.85 -7.99
N ALA A 263 -10.94 -11.66 -8.57
CA ALA A 263 -9.76 -10.79 -8.42
C ALA A 263 -9.47 -10.46 -6.94
N MET A 264 -10.51 -10.09 -6.17
CA MET A 264 -10.37 -9.85 -4.73
C MET A 264 -9.96 -11.11 -3.96
N SER A 265 -10.52 -12.28 -4.31
CA SER A 265 -10.14 -13.54 -3.68
C SER A 265 -8.70 -13.91 -3.97
N ALA A 266 -8.21 -13.68 -5.19
CA ALA A 266 -6.82 -13.88 -5.56
C ALA A 266 -5.88 -12.96 -4.74
N ILE A 267 -6.21 -11.66 -4.64
CA ILE A 267 -5.47 -10.70 -3.82
C ILE A 267 -5.43 -11.15 -2.35
N GLU A 268 -6.56 -11.63 -1.80
CA GLU A 268 -6.62 -12.13 -0.42
C GLU A 268 -5.80 -13.40 -0.22
N VAL A 269 -5.84 -14.34 -1.17
CA VAL A 269 -5.02 -15.57 -1.13
C VAL A 269 -3.54 -15.22 -1.11
N VAL A 270 -3.08 -14.37 -2.05
CA VAL A 270 -1.69 -13.90 -2.10
C VAL A 270 -1.32 -13.18 -0.80
N TYR A 271 -2.15 -12.25 -0.36
CA TYR A 271 -1.91 -11.50 0.86
C TYR A 271 -1.81 -12.41 2.11
N PHE A 272 -2.75 -13.37 2.28
CA PHE A 272 -2.74 -14.27 3.43
C PHE A 272 -1.63 -15.32 3.34
N ALA A 273 -1.22 -15.73 2.14
CA ALA A 273 -0.05 -16.57 1.92
C ALA A 273 1.23 -15.84 2.35
N LEU A 274 1.44 -14.60 1.90
CA LEU A 274 2.60 -13.77 2.26
C LEU A 274 2.67 -13.47 3.77
N VAL A 275 1.50 -13.34 4.43
CA VAL A 275 1.41 -13.12 5.89
C VAL A 275 1.50 -14.45 6.68
N GLY A 276 1.60 -15.60 6.00
CA GLY A 276 1.70 -16.94 6.62
C GLY A 276 0.41 -17.43 7.27
N ARG A 277 -0.76 -16.92 6.85
CA ARG A 277 -2.07 -17.30 7.41
C ARG A 277 -2.72 -18.41 6.58
N ARG A 278 -2.08 -19.60 6.53
CA ARG A 278 -2.53 -20.76 5.73
C ARG A 278 -4.00 -21.14 5.92
N ARG A 279 -4.54 -21.01 7.15
CA ARG A 279 -5.97 -21.27 7.42
C ARG A 279 -6.87 -20.31 6.63
N ARG A 280 -6.51 -19.03 6.52
CA ARG A 280 -7.27 -18.04 5.74
C ARG A 280 -7.24 -18.30 4.25
N VAL A 281 -6.08 -18.72 3.73
CA VAL A 281 -5.97 -19.14 2.32
C VAL A 281 -6.92 -20.29 2.03
N ARG A 282 -6.94 -21.32 2.89
CA ARG A 282 -7.86 -22.46 2.76
C ARG A 282 -9.32 -22.01 2.83
N GLU A 283 -9.70 -21.17 3.80
CA GLU A 283 -11.08 -20.66 3.94
C GLU A 283 -11.59 -20.00 2.64
N VAL A 284 -10.74 -19.23 1.94
CA VAL A 284 -11.12 -18.58 0.66
C VAL A 284 -11.25 -19.60 -0.47
N ILE A 285 -10.28 -20.50 -0.62
CA ILE A 285 -10.28 -21.52 -1.67
C ILE A 285 -11.46 -22.49 -1.47
N ASP A 286 -11.68 -22.94 -0.24
CA ASP A 286 -12.76 -23.88 0.10
C ASP A 286 -14.14 -23.27 -0.13
N ALA A 287 -14.31 -21.95 0.06
CA ALA A 287 -15.58 -21.29 -0.26
C ALA A 287 -15.92 -21.37 -1.77
N TRP A 288 -14.91 -21.21 -2.63
CA TRP A 288 -15.10 -21.37 -4.08
C TRP A 288 -15.35 -22.82 -4.45
N ARG A 289 -14.53 -23.77 -3.97
CA ARG A 289 -14.68 -25.21 -4.24
C ARG A 289 -16.06 -25.70 -3.82
N TRP A 290 -16.51 -25.31 -2.62
CA TRP A 290 -17.80 -25.70 -2.09
C TRP A 290 -18.96 -25.22 -2.98
N ASN A 291 -18.93 -23.93 -3.43
CA ASN A 291 -19.99 -23.37 -4.26
C ASN A 291 -20.01 -23.90 -5.70
N LEU A 292 -18.85 -24.30 -6.23
CA LEU A 292 -18.72 -24.82 -7.59
C LEU A 292 -18.95 -26.34 -7.66
N ALA A 293 -19.06 -27.02 -6.52
CA ALA A 293 -19.31 -28.45 -6.47
C ALA A 293 -20.69 -28.80 -7.10
N PRO A 294 -20.78 -29.80 -8.02
CA PRO A 294 -22.03 -30.14 -8.69
C PRO A 294 -23.17 -30.46 -7.71
N ALA A 295 -22.87 -31.13 -6.59
CA ALA A 295 -23.84 -31.49 -5.55
C ALA A 295 -24.55 -30.27 -4.91
N ARG A 296 -24.07 -29.04 -5.10
CA ARG A 296 -24.68 -27.83 -4.52
C ARG A 296 -25.78 -27.21 -5.37
N ASN A 297 -26.10 -27.78 -6.50
CA ASN A 297 -27.23 -27.41 -7.38
C ASN A 297 -27.39 -25.90 -7.63
N LEU A 298 -26.28 -25.20 -7.76
CA LEU A 298 -26.27 -23.74 -7.90
C LEU A 298 -27.07 -23.27 -9.13
N ALA A 299 -27.06 -24.03 -10.21
CA ALA A 299 -27.84 -23.74 -11.42
C ALA A 299 -29.34 -23.76 -11.14
N GLN A 300 -29.84 -24.77 -10.43
CA GLN A 300 -31.22 -24.88 -10.02
C GLN A 300 -31.65 -23.77 -9.09
N ALA A 301 -30.79 -23.44 -8.10
CA ALA A 301 -31.02 -22.29 -7.21
C ALA A 301 -31.12 -20.96 -7.96
N ARG A 302 -30.31 -20.75 -9.01
CA ARG A 302 -30.39 -19.59 -9.90
C ARG A 302 -31.71 -19.57 -10.69
N ALA A 303 -32.12 -20.68 -11.23
CA ALA A 303 -33.38 -20.78 -11.99
C ALA A 303 -34.57 -20.42 -11.09
N ALA A 304 -34.62 -20.91 -9.85
CA ALA A 304 -35.65 -20.59 -8.87
C ALA A 304 -35.69 -19.08 -8.57
N VAL A 305 -34.55 -18.43 -8.35
CA VAL A 305 -34.48 -16.96 -8.14
C VAL A 305 -34.89 -16.20 -9.40
N ALA A 306 -34.54 -16.69 -10.59
CA ALA A 306 -34.92 -16.05 -11.85
C ALA A 306 -36.42 -16.10 -12.08
N ALA A 307 -37.09 -17.22 -11.73
CA ALA A 307 -38.53 -17.40 -11.85
C ALA A 307 -39.35 -16.44 -10.96
N THR A 308 -38.82 -16.08 -9.78
CA THR A 308 -39.49 -15.16 -8.84
C THR A 308 -39.10 -13.67 -9.03
N ARG A 309 -38.17 -13.38 -9.96
CA ARG A 309 -37.65 -12.05 -10.16
C ARG A 309 -38.67 -11.10 -10.79
N LYS A 310 -39.08 -10.09 -10.01
CA LYS A 310 -39.94 -8.97 -10.46
C LYS A 310 -39.19 -7.66 -10.55
N VAL A 311 -38.05 -7.53 -9.86
CA VAL A 311 -37.31 -6.26 -9.70
C VAL A 311 -35.88 -6.40 -10.21
N SER A 312 -35.38 -5.32 -10.83
CA SER A 312 -33.99 -5.27 -11.33
C SER A 312 -32.96 -5.15 -10.21
N ASP A 313 -31.75 -5.64 -10.45
CA ASP A 313 -30.63 -5.51 -9.49
C ASP A 313 -30.33 -4.07 -9.10
N ARG A 314 -30.62 -3.08 -9.99
CA ARG A 314 -30.43 -1.65 -9.69
C ARG A 314 -31.39 -1.17 -8.60
N ALA A 315 -32.64 -1.59 -8.69
CA ALA A 315 -33.67 -1.24 -7.71
C ALA A 315 -33.43 -1.94 -6.36
N VAL A 316 -32.99 -3.21 -6.38
CA VAL A 316 -32.68 -3.94 -5.13
C VAL A 316 -31.49 -3.31 -4.39
N LEU A 317 -30.48 -2.82 -5.12
CA LEU A 317 -29.22 -2.36 -4.53
C LEU A 317 -29.21 -0.88 -4.17
N HIS A 318 -30.31 -0.14 -4.31
CA HIS A 318 -30.33 1.26 -3.87
C HIS A 318 -30.15 1.42 -2.36
N LEU A 319 -30.52 0.38 -1.57
CA LEU A 319 -30.28 0.28 -0.13
C LEU A 319 -28.94 -0.43 0.23
N ALA A 320 -28.18 -0.87 -0.78
CA ALA A 320 -26.88 -1.47 -0.52
C ALA A 320 -25.84 -0.41 -0.11
N ALA A 321 -24.97 -0.75 0.81
CA ALA A 321 -23.87 0.11 1.24
C ALA A 321 -22.96 0.45 0.04
N ARG A 322 -22.70 1.74 -0.17
CA ARG A 322 -21.86 2.23 -1.30
C ARG A 322 -20.40 1.79 -1.20
N HIS A 323 -19.92 1.42 -0.01
CA HIS A 323 -18.54 1.06 0.25
C HIS A 323 -18.39 -0.45 0.44
N SER A 324 -17.29 -1.05 -0.07
CA SER A 324 -17.01 -2.45 0.19
C SER A 324 -16.63 -2.66 1.65
N SER A 325 -17.52 -3.30 2.40
CA SER A 325 -17.26 -3.68 3.79
C SER A 325 -16.16 -4.75 3.91
N ARG A 326 -15.88 -5.46 2.83
CA ARG A 326 -14.92 -6.57 2.78
C ARG A 326 -13.48 -6.05 2.86
N LEU A 327 -13.10 -5.08 2.03
CA LEU A 327 -11.80 -4.40 2.12
C LEU A 327 -11.69 -3.59 3.41
N TRP A 328 -12.76 -2.92 3.81
CA TRP A 328 -12.80 -2.14 5.03
C TRP A 328 -12.69 -3.01 6.29
N ARG A 329 -13.34 -4.17 6.36
CA ARG A 329 -13.19 -5.12 7.48
C ARG A 329 -11.80 -5.77 7.54
N ALA A 330 -11.14 -6.00 6.41
CA ALA A 330 -9.74 -6.45 6.39
C ALA A 330 -8.78 -5.33 6.80
N ALA A 331 -9.06 -4.10 6.43
CA ALA A 331 -8.27 -2.91 6.73
C ALA A 331 -8.61 -2.30 8.11
N ARG A 332 -9.89 -2.28 8.52
CA ARG A 332 -10.39 -1.64 9.75
C ARG A 332 -9.65 -2.06 11.02
N PRO A 333 -9.42 -3.35 11.35
CA PRO A 333 -8.67 -3.71 12.56
C PRO A 333 -7.21 -3.24 12.51
N ARG A 334 -6.68 -3.00 11.31
CA ARG A 334 -5.34 -2.44 11.12
C ARG A 334 -5.36 -0.94 11.08
N VAL A 335 -6.36 -0.36 10.44
CA VAL A 335 -6.62 1.08 10.45
C VAL A 335 -7.02 1.48 11.87
N GLU A 336 -7.87 0.76 12.57
CA GLU A 336 -8.18 0.98 13.99
C GLU A 336 -6.96 0.69 14.89
N ALA A 337 -6.22 -0.38 14.67
CA ALA A 337 -4.97 -0.62 15.37
C ALA A 337 -3.89 0.41 15.00
N LEU A 338 -3.89 0.90 13.76
CA LEU A 338 -3.06 2.00 13.32
C LEU A 338 -3.56 3.33 13.92
N VAL A 339 -4.85 3.59 13.86
CA VAL A 339 -5.51 4.77 14.47
C VAL A 339 -5.43 4.72 15.99
N LEU A 340 -5.67 3.56 16.65
CA LEU A 340 -5.46 3.37 18.08
C LEU A 340 -3.98 3.46 18.48
N ARG A 341 -3.08 2.97 17.63
CA ARG A 341 -1.64 3.21 17.75
C ARG A 341 -1.25 4.65 17.48
N TRP A 342 -1.93 5.33 16.56
CA TRP A 342 -1.72 6.73 16.24
C TRP A 342 -2.35 7.68 17.26
N THR A 343 -3.56 7.39 17.74
CA THR A 343 -4.29 8.23 18.70
C THR A 343 -3.98 7.90 20.16
N GLY A 344 -3.32 6.77 20.47
CA GLY A 344 -3.01 6.34 21.82
C GLY A 344 -4.23 5.95 22.65
N ARG A 345 -5.41 5.85 22.03
CA ARG A 345 -6.59 5.32 22.72
C ARG A 345 -6.38 3.83 22.99
N ARG A 346 -6.27 3.44 24.25
CA ARG A 346 -6.58 2.07 24.68
C ARG A 346 -8.08 1.85 24.44
N LYS A 347 -8.48 0.64 24.01
CA LYS A 347 -9.88 0.22 24.14
C LYS A 347 -10.31 0.55 25.57
N PRO A 348 -11.49 1.13 25.78
CA PRO A 348 -12.00 1.24 27.14
C PRO A 348 -12.13 -0.18 27.69
N SER A 349 -11.20 -0.58 28.53
CA SER A 349 -11.43 -1.62 29.53
C SER A 349 -12.44 -1.03 30.48
N THR A 350 -13.51 -1.74 30.79
CA THR A 350 -14.45 -1.48 31.87
C THR A 350 -13.75 -0.80 33.06
N PRO A 351 -14.24 0.31 33.57
CA PRO A 351 -13.62 0.98 34.71
C PRO A 351 -13.79 0.14 35.96
N GLY A 352 -12.71 -0.57 36.35
CA GLY A 352 -12.49 -0.90 37.74
C GLY A 352 -12.22 0.40 38.49
N VAL A 353 -12.96 0.62 39.54
CA VAL A 353 -12.84 1.76 40.45
C VAL A 353 -11.40 1.90 40.95
N GLY A 354 -10.76 3.05 40.70
CA GLY A 354 -9.52 3.47 41.35
C GLY A 354 -8.34 3.53 40.34
N GLU A 355 -8.22 4.69 39.73
CA GLU A 355 -6.97 5.43 39.49
C GLU A 355 -7.24 6.56 38.48
N ALA A 356 -7.43 7.75 38.99
CA ALA A 356 -7.43 9.00 38.23
C ALA A 356 -5.98 9.28 37.78
N VAL A 357 -5.55 8.63 36.66
CA VAL A 357 -4.34 9.02 35.97
C VAL A 357 -4.70 10.14 35.01
N HIS A 358 -4.17 11.31 35.29
CA HIS A 358 -4.22 12.47 34.42
C HIS A 358 -3.94 12.07 32.95
N SER A 359 -4.99 11.97 32.12
CA SER A 359 -4.85 11.84 30.68
C SER A 359 -4.40 13.18 30.12
N GLU A 360 -3.09 13.36 29.95
CA GLU A 360 -2.58 14.46 29.11
C GLU A 360 -3.31 14.42 27.77
N ARG A 361 -4.14 15.42 27.50
CA ARG A 361 -4.76 15.66 26.19
C ARG A 361 -3.65 15.90 25.20
N ARG A 362 -3.23 14.84 24.49
CA ARG A 362 -2.19 14.91 23.47
C ARG A 362 -2.69 15.76 22.29
N PRO A 363 -1.90 16.71 21.80
CA PRO A 363 -2.35 17.67 20.81
C PRO A 363 -2.73 16.99 19.47
N ARG A 364 -3.98 17.14 19.08
CA ARG A 364 -4.51 16.62 17.77
C ARG A 364 -3.93 17.38 16.56
N TRP A 365 -3.37 18.56 16.76
CA TRP A 365 -2.90 19.46 15.70
C TRP A 365 -1.82 18.85 14.79
N MET A 366 -0.88 18.04 15.33
CA MET A 366 0.13 17.39 14.49
C MET A 366 -0.44 16.36 13.51
N THR A 367 -1.52 15.68 13.90
CA THR A 367 -2.23 14.76 12.98
C THR A 367 -2.95 15.56 11.90
N ILE A 368 -3.53 16.71 12.25
CA ILE A 368 -4.15 17.63 11.29
C ILE A 368 -3.10 18.13 10.30
N CYS A 369 -1.94 18.58 10.77
CA CYS A 369 -0.83 18.99 9.90
C CYS A 369 -0.37 17.88 8.94
N ALA A 370 -0.29 16.63 9.41
CA ALA A 370 0.09 15.51 8.55
C ALA A 370 -0.98 15.18 7.49
N VAL A 371 -2.28 15.31 7.84
CA VAL A 371 -3.38 15.15 6.89
C VAL A 371 -3.37 16.26 5.84
N VAL A 372 -3.18 17.52 6.27
CA VAL A 372 -3.08 18.67 5.36
C VAL A 372 -1.86 18.50 4.44
N ALA A 373 -0.72 18.10 4.97
CA ALA A 373 0.48 17.85 4.17
C ALA A 373 0.25 16.75 3.12
N GLY A 374 -0.41 15.65 3.50
CA GLY A 374 -0.81 14.59 2.57
C GLY A 374 -1.79 15.09 1.51
N PHE A 375 -2.75 15.93 1.90
CA PHE A 375 -3.70 16.52 0.97
C PHE A 375 -3.00 17.44 -0.05
N VAL A 376 -2.08 18.30 0.40
CA VAL A 376 -1.29 19.18 -0.49
C VAL A 376 -0.48 18.35 -1.50
N ALA A 377 0.16 17.26 -1.05
CA ALA A 377 0.90 16.37 -1.93
C ALA A 377 0.01 15.72 -3.01
N VAL A 378 -1.17 15.22 -2.62
CA VAL A 378 -2.14 14.62 -3.56
C VAL A 378 -2.72 15.66 -4.50
N ALA A 379 -3.11 16.84 -4.00
CA ALA A 379 -3.63 17.95 -4.79
C ALA A 379 -2.59 18.44 -5.81
N GLY A 380 -1.31 18.54 -5.40
CA GLY A 380 -0.20 18.90 -6.28
C GLY A 380 0.13 17.84 -7.34
N SER A 381 -0.30 16.60 -7.14
CA SER A 381 -0.08 15.49 -8.08
C SER A 381 -1.30 15.18 -8.94
N ARG A 382 -2.40 15.91 -8.82
CA ARG A 382 -3.70 15.55 -9.42
C ARG A 382 -3.64 15.34 -10.93
N LEU A 383 -2.92 16.20 -11.65
CA LEU A 383 -2.83 16.12 -13.11
C LEU A 383 -1.86 15.01 -13.59
N LEU A 384 -0.91 14.59 -12.76
CA LEU A 384 -0.02 13.46 -13.05
C LEU A 384 -0.71 12.13 -12.78
N LEU A 385 -1.51 12.05 -11.71
CA LEU A 385 -2.22 10.82 -11.33
C LEU A 385 -3.32 10.47 -12.34
N PHE A 386 -4.08 11.47 -12.80
CA PHE A 386 -5.24 11.27 -13.66
C PHE A 386 -4.98 11.63 -15.13
N GLY A 387 -3.91 12.38 -15.44
CA GLY A 387 -3.51 12.78 -16.78
C GLY A 387 -2.55 11.81 -17.48
N HIS A 388 -2.21 12.15 -18.73
CA HIS A 388 -1.13 11.49 -19.46
C HIS A 388 0.23 12.00 -18.97
N LEU A 389 1.22 11.10 -18.90
CA LEU A 389 2.61 11.47 -18.60
C LEU A 389 3.29 11.81 -19.94
N PRO A 390 3.88 13.01 -20.08
CA PRO A 390 4.59 13.40 -21.29
C PRO A 390 5.90 12.64 -21.41
N LEU A 391 6.33 12.31 -22.61
CA LEU A 391 7.61 11.65 -22.86
C LEU A 391 8.74 12.69 -22.84
N VAL A 392 9.25 13.00 -21.66
CA VAL A 392 10.37 13.94 -21.40
C VAL A 392 11.25 13.41 -20.29
N GLY A 393 12.52 13.71 -20.29
CA GLY A 393 13.46 13.30 -19.25
C GLY A 393 13.43 11.79 -19.01
N GLY A 394 13.16 11.38 -17.78
CA GLY A 394 13.04 9.95 -17.39
C GLY A 394 11.66 9.34 -17.58
N TYR A 395 10.66 10.11 -18.04
CA TYR A 395 9.35 9.56 -18.42
C TYR A 395 9.44 8.89 -19.79
N LEU A 396 10.07 7.72 -19.81
CA LEU A 396 10.32 6.95 -21.01
C LEU A 396 9.34 5.79 -21.15
N PRO A 397 9.02 5.33 -22.37
CA PRO A 397 8.27 4.10 -22.58
C PRO A 397 8.96 2.94 -21.87
N ILE A 398 8.20 2.22 -21.04
CA ILE A 398 8.70 0.99 -20.40
C ILE A 398 8.20 -0.18 -21.25
N PRO A 399 9.08 -1.07 -21.72
CA PRO A 399 8.69 -2.23 -22.52
C PRO A 399 7.71 -3.15 -21.80
N GLU A 400 7.04 -4.01 -22.56
CA GLU A 400 6.10 -4.99 -22.04
C GLU A 400 6.71 -5.88 -20.94
N PRO A 401 5.92 -6.34 -19.96
CA PRO A 401 6.42 -7.11 -18.83
C PRO A 401 7.22 -8.34 -19.19
N PHE A 402 6.75 -9.10 -20.19
CA PHE A 402 7.43 -10.32 -20.65
C PHE A 402 8.74 -10.03 -21.39
N HIS A 403 8.81 -8.91 -22.10
CA HIS A 403 10.06 -8.46 -22.74
C HIS A 403 11.12 -8.11 -21.68
N LEU A 404 10.72 -7.40 -20.62
CA LEU A 404 11.63 -7.10 -19.50
C LEU A 404 12.13 -8.37 -18.79
N LEU A 405 11.25 -9.33 -18.54
CA LEU A 405 11.63 -10.62 -17.95
C LEU A 405 12.54 -11.43 -18.87
N ALA A 406 12.24 -11.47 -20.16
CA ALA A 406 13.08 -12.12 -21.15
C ALA A 406 14.47 -11.46 -21.25
N THR A 407 14.54 -10.13 -21.24
CA THR A 407 15.80 -9.37 -21.22
C THR A 407 16.61 -9.68 -19.94
N TYR A 408 15.98 -9.74 -18.78
CA TYR A 408 16.66 -10.12 -17.54
C TYR A 408 17.20 -11.56 -17.59
N LEU A 409 16.38 -12.51 -18.05
CA LEU A 409 16.74 -13.92 -18.16
C LEU A 409 17.72 -14.17 -19.32
N GLY A 410 17.63 -13.43 -20.39
CA GLY A 410 18.53 -13.48 -21.56
C GLY A 410 19.94 -12.98 -21.25
N GLY A 411 20.08 -12.11 -20.26
CA GLY A 411 21.37 -11.58 -19.80
C GLY A 411 22.09 -10.67 -20.79
N THR A 412 21.37 -10.14 -21.80
CA THR A 412 21.92 -9.20 -22.79
C THR A 412 20.99 -8.01 -22.89
N THR A 413 21.55 -6.81 -22.77
CA THR A 413 20.89 -5.57 -23.13
C THR A 413 21.56 -5.05 -24.39
N ASP A 414 20.80 -4.98 -25.47
CA ASP A 414 21.30 -4.41 -26.73
C ASP A 414 21.36 -2.89 -26.61
N ARG A 415 22.55 -2.32 -26.74
CA ARG A 415 22.78 -0.89 -26.79
C ARG A 415 22.82 -0.32 -28.20
N GLY A 416 22.24 -1.05 -29.11
CA GLY A 416 22.23 -0.66 -30.50
C GLY A 416 23.51 -0.92 -31.26
N THR A 417 24.66 -1.03 -30.63
CA THR A 417 25.94 -1.26 -31.27
C THR A 417 26.69 -2.48 -30.75
N GLN A 418 26.48 -2.91 -29.50
CA GLN A 418 27.13 -4.09 -28.90
C GLN A 418 26.33 -4.67 -27.76
N PRO A 419 26.35 -6.00 -27.53
CA PRO A 419 25.80 -6.61 -26.34
C PRO A 419 26.54 -6.14 -25.07
N THR A 420 25.82 -5.64 -24.09
CA THR A 420 26.39 -4.94 -22.93
C THR A 420 26.53 -5.76 -21.65
N GLY A 421 26.20 -7.05 -21.66
CA GLY A 421 26.33 -7.94 -20.50
C GLY A 421 25.02 -8.19 -19.74
N PRO A 422 25.10 -8.68 -18.48
CA PRO A 422 23.93 -9.06 -17.73
C PRO A 422 23.06 -7.84 -17.37
N ALA A 423 21.74 -8.03 -17.45
CA ALA A 423 20.76 -6.98 -17.13
C ALA A 423 20.61 -6.78 -15.62
N SER A 424 20.28 -5.54 -15.20
CA SER A 424 19.98 -5.22 -13.80
C SER A 424 18.75 -5.98 -13.30
N PRO A 425 18.71 -6.41 -12.02
CA PRO A 425 17.50 -6.95 -11.40
C PRO A 425 16.29 -6.01 -11.42
N ALA A 426 16.46 -4.71 -11.67
CA ALA A 426 15.37 -3.75 -11.89
C ALA A 426 14.41 -4.21 -13.00
N PHE A 427 14.93 -4.85 -14.06
CA PHE A 427 14.12 -5.42 -15.14
C PHE A 427 13.16 -6.50 -14.63
N ALA A 428 13.65 -7.41 -13.77
CA ALA A 428 12.80 -8.44 -13.19
C ALA A 428 11.74 -7.82 -12.25
N ILE A 429 12.12 -6.83 -11.44
CA ILE A 429 11.19 -6.14 -10.53
C ILE A 429 10.09 -5.44 -11.30
N LEU A 430 10.43 -4.69 -12.35
CA LEU A 430 9.46 -3.99 -13.20
C LEU A 430 8.62 -4.95 -14.03
N GLY A 431 9.21 -6.01 -14.57
CA GLY A 431 8.50 -7.04 -15.31
C GLY A 431 7.45 -7.74 -14.45
N LEU A 432 7.83 -8.17 -13.22
CA LEU A 432 6.89 -8.76 -12.27
C LEU A 432 5.78 -7.78 -11.84
N ALA A 433 6.13 -6.51 -11.63
CA ALA A 433 5.14 -5.48 -11.33
C ALA A 433 4.16 -5.27 -12.51
N GLY A 434 4.67 -5.32 -13.75
CA GLY A 434 3.87 -5.25 -14.96
C GLY A 434 2.91 -6.42 -15.13
N VAL A 435 3.34 -7.65 -14.81
CA VAL A 435 2.46 -8.82 -14.79
C VAL A 435 1.33 -8.63 -13.78
N VAL A 436 1.64 -8.14 -12.57
CA VAL A 436 0.63 -7.83 -11.54
C VAL A 436 -0.34 -6.73 -11.99
N ALA A 437 0.14 -5.76 -12.77
CA ALA A 437 -0.66 -4.67 -13.34
C ALA A 437 -1.35 -5.03 -14.67
N ALA A 438 -1.45 -6.32 -15.00
CA ALA A 438 -2.07 -6.83 -16.23
C ALA A 438 -1.52 -6.17 -17.52
N GLY A 439 -0.22 -5.96 -17.59
CA GLY A 439 0.50 -5.39 -18.75
C GLY A 439 0.56 -3.86 -18.78
N SER A 440 -0.17 -3.14 -17.93
CA SER A 440 -0.20 -1.69 -17.95
C SER A 440 1.04 -1.06 -17.28
N MET A 441 2.11 -0.85 -18.05
CA MET A 441 3.37 -0.27 -17.56
C MET A 441 3.23 1.20 -17.14
N GLY A 442 2.32 1.96 -17.74
CA GLY A 442 1.99 3.31 -17.27
C GLY A 442 1.40 3.34 -15.85
N VAL A 443 0.60 2.32 -15.49
CA VAL A 443 0.11 2.14 -14.12
C VAL A 443 1.25 1.77 -13.17
N VAL A 444 2.15 0.88 -13.60
CA VAL A 444 3.33 0.50 -12.80
C VAL A 444 4.18 1.73 -12.47
N LEU A 445 4.44 2.59 -13.45
CA LEU A 445 5.21 3.82 -13.28
C LEU A 445 4.53 4.77 -12.28
N LYS A 446 3.26 5.10 -12.48
CA LYS A 446 2.49 6.00 -11.61
C LYS A 446 2.40 5.48 -10.17
N VAL A 447 2.05 4.20 -10.03
CA VAL A 447 1.93 3.56 -8.70
C VAL A 447 3.31 3.45 -8.04
N GLY A 448 4.36 3.13 -8.81
CA GLY A 448 5.73 3.07 -8.32
C GLY A 448 6.21 4.39 -7.74
N MET A 449 5.98 5.51 -8.45
CA MET A 449 6.31 6.86 -7.98
C MET A 449 5.58 7.22 -6.68
N VAL A 450 4.27 6.98 -6.62
CA VAL A 450 3.46 7.23 -5.40
C VAL A 450 3.96 6.38 -4.24
N LEU A 451 4.20 5.08 -4.48
CA LEU A 451 4.70 4.18 -3.45
C LEU A 451 6.09 4.58 -2.95
N ALA A 452 6.97 5.08 -3.81
CA ALA A 452 8.29 5.54 -3.44
C ALA A 452 8.21 6.74 -2.47
N VAL A 453 7.41 7.77 -2.80
CA VAL A 453 7.21 8.93 -1.94
C VAL A 453 6.59 8.53 -0.59
N VAL A 454 5.53 7.73 -0.62
CA VAL A 454 4.85 7.25 0.58
C VAL A 454 5.79 6.40 1.45
N ALA A 455 6.55 5.48 0.84
CA ALA A 455 7.51 4.64 1.56
C ALA A 455 8.61 5.48 2.22
N GLY A 456 9.11 6.51 1.55
CA GLY A 456 10.11 7.43 2.09
C GLY A 456 9.62 8.14 3.34
N VAL A 457 8.44 8.77 3.28
CA VAL A 457 7.82 9.44 4.43
C VAL A 457 7.60 8.47 5.61
N PHE A 458 7.04 7.29 5.34
CA PHE A 458 6.85 6.27 6.40
C PHE A 458 8.17 5.76 6.97
N GLY A 459 9.21 5.66 6.14
CA GLY A 459 10.55 5.28 6.56
C GLY A 459 11.15 6.28 7.55
N VAL A 460 11.06 7.59 7.25
CA VAL A 460 11.52 8.67 8.14
C VAL A 460 10.69 8.69 9.44
N VAL A 461 9.36 8.56 9.36
CA VAL A 461 8.51 8.45 10.56
C VAL A 461 8.95 7.29 11.44
N ARG A 462 9.30 6.15 10.85
CA ARG A 462 9.79 4.97 11.58
C ARG A 462 11.19 5.19 12.18
N LEU A 463 12.07 5.87 11.44
CA LEU A 463 13.42 6.22 11.88
C LEU A 463 13.38 7.11 13.12
N VAL A 464 12.60 8.19 13.09
CA VAL A 464 12.60 9.23 14.13
C VAL A 464 11.75 8.87 15.35
N ARG A 465 10.81 7.94 15.22
CA ARG A 465 9.87 7.58 16.28
C ARG A 465 10.51 7.22 17.63
N PRO A 466 11.61 6.46 17.71
CA PRO A 466 12.30 6.17 18.98
C PRO A 466 12.90 7.42 19.61
N LEU A 467 13.36 8.38 18.82
CA LEU A 467 14.09 9.59 19.26
C LEU A 467 13.19 10.63 19.94
N GLY A 468 11.93 10.77 19.51
CA GLY A 468 11.06 11.86 20.00
C GLY A 468 9.57 11.55 20.02
N GLY A 469 9.18 10.28 19.86
CA GLY A 469 7.78 9.87 19.86
C GLY A 469 7.01 10.32 18.60
N ARG A 470 5.67 10.40 18.70
CA ARG A 470 4.78 10.70 17.57
C ARG A 470 4.93 12.12 17.00
N PRO A 471 4.95 13.19 17.81
CA PRO A 471 5.04 14.55 17.25
C PRO A 471 6.32 14.75 16.44
N ALA A 472 7.45 14.29 16.97
CA ALA A 472 8.74 14.38 16.31
C ALA A 472 8.79 13.59 14.99
N SER A 473 8.24 12.37 14.99
CA SER A 473 8.22 11.54 13.80
C SER A 473 7.32 12.07 12.69
N LEU A 474 6.17 12.66 13.04
CA LEU A 474 5.29 13.31 12.06
C LEU A 474 5.94 14.58 11.50
N ALA A 475 6.57 15.40 12.34
CA ALA A 475 7.28 16.59 11.88
C ALA A 475 8.44 16.24 10.92
N ALA A 476 9.20 15.18 11.23
CA ALA A 476 10.24 14.67 10.35
C ALA A 476 9.67 14.18 9.01
N GLY A 477 8.53 13.46 9.04
CA GLY A 477 7.84 13.01 7.82
C GLY A 477 7.33 14.17 6.97
N ILE A 478 6.76 15.22 7.58
CA ILE A 478 6.34 16.45 6.89
C ILE A 478 7.55 17.17 6.30
N ALA A 479 8.62 17.35 7.08
CA ALA A 479 9.83 17.99 6.59
C ALA A 479 10.41 17.24 5.38
N TYR A 480 10.49 15.90 5.43
CA TYR A 480 10.97 15.08 4.32
C TYR A 480 10.11 15.23 3.08
N LEU A 481 8.78 15.23 3.23
CA LEU A 481 7.82 15.39 2.15
C LEU A 481 7.92 16.77 1.49
N PHE A 482 8.23 17.83 2.26
CA PHE A 482 8.30 19.21 1.78
C PHE A 482 9.72 19.68 1.45
N LEU A 483 10.72 18.79 1.48
CA LEU A 483 11.98 19.05 0.80
C LEU A 483 11.75 19.02 -0.72
N PRO A 484 12.36 19.97 -1.49
CA PRO A 484 12.15 20.04 -2.93
C PRO A 484 12.59 18.81 -3.71
N LEU A 485 13.43 17.96 -3.10
CA LEU A 485 14.15 16.85 -3.74
C LEU A 485 13.23 15.89 -4.49
N ALA A 486 12.29 15.23 -3.78
CA ALA A 486 11.39 14.23 -4.41
C ALA A 486 10.52 14.83 -5.53
N TRP A 487 10.15 16.10 -5.40
CA TRP A 487 9.32 16.80 -6.37
C TRP A 487 10.12 17.24 -7.59
N ASN A 488 11.41 17.57 -7.40
CA ASN A 488 12.36 17.80 -8.50
C ASN A 488 12.68 16.52 -9.27
N ASP A 489 12.82 15.38 -8.56
CA ASP A 489 12.99 14.07 -9.19
C ASP A 489 11.72 13.67 -9.97
N LEU A 490 10.54 13.94 -9.40
CA LEU A 490 9.26 13.75 -10.08
C LEU A 490 9.14 14.65 -11.32
N ALA A 491 9.55 15.94 -11.24
CA ALA A 491 9.52 16.86 -12.37
C ALA A 491 10.33 16.37 -13.57
N ARG A 492 11.36 15.55 -13.33
CA ARG A 492 12.25 14.99 -14.34
C ARG A 492 11.93 13.55 -14.74
N GLY A 493 11.01 12.89 -14.03
CA GLY A 493 10.72 11.46 -14.20
C GLY A 493 11.83 10.54 -13.69
N ASP A 494 12.68 11.02 -12.77
CA ASP A 494 13.81 10.24 -12.24
C ASP A 494 13.33 9.13 -11.29
N LEU A 495 12.98 7.98 -11.86
CA LEU A 495 12.53 6.81 -11.12
C LEU A 495 13.64 6.26 -10.21
N GLN A 496 14.91 6.36 -10.61
CA GLN A 496 16.05 5.88 -9.84
C GLN A 496 16.16 6.64 -8.52
N ALA A 497 16.19 7.97 -8.58
CA ALA A 497 16.21 8.83 -7.41
C ALA A 497 14.98 8.63 -6.52
N LEU A 498 13.78 8.46 -7.09
CA LEU A 498 12.57 8.20 -6.32
C LEU A 498 12.62 6.86 -5.57
N VAL A 499 13.19 5.80 -6.14
CA VAL A 499 13.39 4.52 -5.45
C VAL A 499 14.38 4.68 -4.29
N VAL A 500 15.46 5.44 -4.47
CA VAL A 500 16.40 5.78 -3.38
C VAL A 500 15.69 6.58 -2.29
N TYR A 501 14.90 7.60 -2.66
CA TYR A 501 14.09 8.39 -1.73
C TYR A 501 13.16 7.50 -0.89
N GLY A 502 12.52 6.52 -1.51
CA GLY A 502 11.66 5.55 -0.83
C GLY A 502 12.39 4.59 0.10
N GLY A 503 13.56 4.09 -0.31
CA GLY A 503 14.31 3.02 0.35
C GLY A 503 15.29 3.50 1.43
N MET A 504 15.96 4.63 1.20
CA MET A 504 17.03 5.13 2.07
C MET A 504 16.63 5.30 3.54
N PRO A 505 15.46 5.86 3.91
CA PRO A 505 15.09 5.98 5.31
C PRO A 505 14.93 4.62 6.02
N TRP A 506 14.53 3.56 5.30
CA TRP A 506 14.40 2.21 5.84
C TRP A 506 15.77 1.59 6.08
N MET A 507 16.73 1.82 5.18
CA MET A 507 18.11 1.38 5.33
C MET A 507 18.74 2.05 6.56
N LEU A 508 18.64 3.37 6.68
CA LEU A 508 19.17 4.12 7.82
C LEU A 508 18.49 3.78 9.14
N ALA A 509 17.17 3.52 9.14
CA ALA A 509 16.45 3.06 10.33
C ALA A 509 16.93 1.69 10.82
N ARG A 510 17.42 0.82 9.93
CA ARG A 510 18.02 -0.46 10.29
C ARG A 510 19.42 -0.30 10.86
N VAL A 511 20.26 0.52 10.23
CA VAL A 511 21.62 0.82 10.73
C VAL A 511 21.55 1.50 12.10
N ALA A 512 20.70 2.52 12.28
CA ALA A 512 20.52 3.19 13.56
C ALA A 512 20.17 2.20 14.70
N ARG A 513 19.32 1.21 14.41
CA ARG A 513 19.02 0.13 15.38
C ARG A 513 20.18 -0.83 15.59
N ALA A 514 20.93 -1.12 14.53
CA ALA A 514 22.07 -2.02 14.61
C ALA A 514 23.20 -1.46 15.48
N THR A 515 23.30 -0.13 15.64
CA THR A 515 24.26 0.50 16.58
C THR A 515 23.98 0.15 18.04
N ALA A 516 22.78 -0.36 18.38
CA ALA A 516 22.31 -0.66 19.73
C ALA A 516 22.44 0.52 20.72
N LEU A 517 22.55 1.74 20.23
CA LEU A 517 22.64 2.97 21.05
C LEU A 517 21.25 3.44 21.49
N PRO A 518 21.08 3.95 22.72
CA PRO A 518 19.82 4.55 23.17
C PRO A 518 19.38 5.70 22.24
N PRO A 519 18.10 5.84 21.91
CA PRO A 519 16.93 5.05 22.34
C PRO A 519 16.56 3.90 21.40
N TYR A 520 17.43 3.50 20.50
CA TYR A 520 17.17 2.39 19.56
C TYR A 520 17.38 1.01 20.19
N GLY A 521 18.21 0.90 21.20
CA GLY A 521 18.49 -0.29 21.98
C GLY A 521 19.42 0.05 23.16
N ASP A 522 19.38 -0.76 24.21
CA ASP A 522 20.23 -0.63 25.39
C ASP A 522 21.04 -1.91 25.64
N GLU A 523 20.81 -2.97 24.85
CA GLU A 523 21.43 -4.27 25.04
C GLU A 523 22.84 -4.27 24.45
N ARG A 524 23.79 -4.82 25.19
CA ARG A 524 25.14 -5.12 24.70
C ARG A 524 25.07 -6.34 23.77
N LEU A 525 24.63 -6.13 22.54
CA LEU A 525 24.59 -7.16 21.52
C LEU A 525 26.00 -7.41 20.97
N PRO A 526 26.39 -8.66 20.69
CA PRO A 526 27.67 -8.98 20.10
C PRO A 526 27.81 -8.33 18.71
N ILE A 527 29.01 -7.86 18.37
CA ILE A 527 29.30 -7.22 17.07
C ILE A 527 29.12 -8.24 15.95
N VAL A 528 29.58 -9.48 16.18
CA VAL A 528 29.46 -10.62 15.24
C VAL A 528 28.66 -11.72 15.90
N GLY A 529 27.71 -12.32 15.14
CA GLY A 529 26.88 -13.41 15.64
C GLY A 529 25.63 -13.61 14.78
N ARG A 530 24.84 -14.63 15.13
CA ARG A 530 23.65 -15.02 14.37
C ARG A 530 22.64 -13.87 14.22
N ALA A 531 22.42 -13.09 15.27
CA ALA A 531 21.50 -11.93 15.22
C ALA A 531 22.00 -10.84 14.25
N THR A 532 23.31 -10.61 14.21
CA THR A 532 23.95 -9.66 13.28
C THR A 532 23.84 -10.18 11.83
N ALA A 533 24.11 -11.46 11.60
CA ALA A 533 23.94 -12.07 10.27
C ALA A 533 22.49 -12.02 9.77
N GLU A 534 21.51 -12.30 10.64
CA GLU A 534 20.09 -12.16 10.28
C GLU A 534 19.71 -10.71 9.94
N GLU A 535 20.34 -9.71 10.57
CA GLU A 535 20.15 -8.29 10.23
C GLU A 535 20.81 -7.94 8.91
N CYS A 536 22.02 -8.43 8.63
CA CYS A 536 22.72 -8.26 7.34
C CYS A 536 21.85 -8.78 6.19
N VAL A 537 21.32 -10.00 6.28
CA VAL A 537 20.45 -10.57 5.23
C VAL A 537 19.17 -9.74 5.08
N SER A 538 18.50 -9.42 6.19
CA SER A 538 17.23 -8.66 6.12
C SER A 538 17.39 -7.23 5.60
N LEU A 539 18.53 -6.58 5.86
CA LEU A 539 18.84 -5.27 5.32
C LEU A 539 19.36 -5.39 3.88
N GLY A 540 20.16 -6.41 3.59
CA GLY A 540 20.74 -6.67 2.28
C GLY A 540 19.69 -6.78 1.18
N VAL A 541 18.51 -7.34 1.49
CA VAL A 541 17.37 -7.37 0.55
C VAL A 541 16.90 -5.96 0.19
N ILE A 542 16.78 -5.07 1.18
CA ILE A 542 16.36 -3.67 0.91
C ILE A 542 17.44 -2.96 0.09
N VAL A 543 18.71 -3.15 0.46
CA VAL A 543 19.85 -2.60 -0.27
C VAL A 543 19.89 -3.12 -1.70
N ALA A 544 19.62 -4.43 -1.93
CA ALA A 544 19.58 -5.04 -3.26
C ALA A 544 18.50 -4.42 -4.15
N VAL A 545 17.29 -4.20 -3.62
CA VAL A 545 16.22 -3.54 -4.37
C VAL A 545 16.62 -2.12 -4.76
N VAL A 546 17.15 -1.33 -3.83
CA VAL A 546 17.58 0.05 -4.12
C VAL A 546 18.76 0.05 -5.09
N ALA A 547 19.75 -0.80 -4.87
CA ALA A 547 20.93 -0.90 -5.72
C ALA A 547 20.61 -1.37 -7.16
N SER A 548 19.56 -2.18 -7.34
CA SER A 548 19.11 -2.60 -8.68
C SER A 548 18.69 -1.42 -9.56
N PHE A 549 18.18 -0.37 -8.97
CA PHE A 549 17.78 0.86 -9.67
C PHE A 549 18.90 1.91 -9.66
N ALA A 550 19.59 2.06 -8.52
CA ALA A 550 20.57 3.12 -8.30
C ALA A 550 21.75 2.59 -7.45
N PRO A 551 22.74 1.95 -8.05
CA PRO A 551 23.85 1.32 -7.30
C PRO A 551 24.70 2.32 -6.53
N VAL A 552 24.84 3.56 -7.00
CA VAL A 552 25.61 4.62 -6.32
C VAL A 552 25.00 5.01 -4.97
N ALA A 553 23.71 4.82 -4.75
CA ALA A 553 23.03 5.07 -3.47
C ALA A 553 23.61 4.25 -2.30
N VAL A 554 24.21 3.09 -2.61
CA VAL A 554 24.89 2.24 -1.62
C VAL A 554 26.07 2.97 -0.99
N ILE A 555 26.78 3.79 -1.75
CA ILE A 555 27.91 4.60 -1.25
C ILE A 555 27.40 5.63 -0.24
N GLY A 556 26.35 6.38 -0.58
CA GLY A 556 25.71 7.34 0.34
C GLY A 556 25.21 6.68 1.63
N PHE A 557 24.67 5.47 1.52
CA PHE A 557 24.28 4.68 2.68
C PHE A 557 25.45 4.33 3.59
N VAL A 558 26.58 3.88 3.03
CA VAL A 558 27.79 3.56 3.79
C VAL A 558 28.40 4.82 4.42
N VAL A 559 28.44 5.93 3.69
CA VAL A 559 28.93 7.21 4.20
C VAL A 559 28.16 7.65 5.47
N VAL A 560 26.82 7.54 5.46
CA VAL A 560 26.00 7.83 6.65
C VAL A 560 26.34 6.87 7.80
N ALA A 561 26.49 5.57 7.54
CA ALA A 561 26.84 4.60 8.57
C ALA A 561 28.18 4.91 9.22
N VAL A 562 29.22 5.23 8.42
CA VAL A 562 30.54 5.61 8.88
C VAL A 562 30.47 6.90 9.70
N ALA A 563 29.75 7.92 9.20
CA ALA A 563 29.63 9.22 9.88
C ALA A 563 28.94 9.10 11.25
N ILE A 564 27.89 8.27 11.38
CA ILE A 564 27.21 7.99 12.65
C ILE A 564 28.17 7.35 13.65
N VAL A 565 28.99 6.40 13.22
CA VAL A 565 29.94 5.71 14.09
C VAL A 565 31.07 6.64 14.50
N ALA A 566 31.67 7.38 13.55
CA ALA A 566 32.71 8.36 13.83
C ALA A 566 32.25 9.45 14.83
N ALA A 567 31.04 10.01 14.61
CA ALA A 567 30.44 10.96 15.54
C ALA A 567 30.13 10.34 16.92
N THR A 568 29.89 9.02 17.00
CA THR A 568 29.69 8.34 18.29
C THR A 568 30.98 8.28 19.09
N PHE A 569 32.11 8.01 18.45
CA PHE A 569 33.42 8.06 19.11
C PHE A 569 33.72 9.46 19.66
N ALA A 570 33.43 10.50 18.89
CA ALA A 570 33.65 11.90 19.27
C ALA A 570 32.77 12.33 20.47
N VAL A 571 31.48 11.92 20.52
CA VAL A 571 30.52 12.41 21.53
C VAL A 571 30.46 11.56 22.78
N ARG A 572 30.69 10.25 22.68
CA ARG A 572 30.45 9.28 23.77
C ARG A 572 31.68 8.44 24.16
N GLY A 573 32.85 8.70 23.55
CA GLY A 573 34.10 8.03 23.84
C GLY A 573 34.17 6.59 23.30
N ALA A 574 35.30 5.91 23.62
CA ALA A 574 35.66 4.63 23.00
C ALA A 574 34.67 3.48 23.28
N THR A 575 34.16 3.35 24.50
CA THR A 575 33.29 2.24 24.89
C THR A 575 32.01 2.16 24.07
N ARG A 576 31.29 3.28 23.88
CA ARG A 576 30.09 3.34 23.04
C ARG A 576 30.42 3.41 21.56
N GLY A 577 31.59 3.95 21.20
CA GLY A 577 32.13 3.92 19.86
C GLY A 577 32.29 2.49 19.36
N VAL A 578 32.97 1.63 20.14
CA VAL A 578 33.14 0.21 19.81
C VAL A 578 31.82 -0.52 19.68
N GLN A 579 30.84 -0.26 20.57
CA GLN A 579 29.51 -0.83 20.45
C GLN A 579 28.82 -0.45 19.13
N SER A 580 29.00 0.80 18.68
CA SER A 580 28.40 1.29 17.43
C SER A 580 28.99 0.67 16.17
N LEU A 581 30.20 0.05 16.23
CA LEU A 581 30.82 -0.68 15.11
C LEU A 581 29.93 -1.81 14.57
N ARG A 582 29.05 -2.38 15.41
CA ARG A 582 28.04 -3.32 14.94
C ARG A 582 27.18 -2.73 13.82
N GLY A 583 26.89 -1.42 13.86
CA GLY A 583 26.19 -0.72 12.77
C GLY A 583 26.95 -0.78 11.44
N LEU A 584 28.29 -0.64 11.45
CA LEU A 584 29.14 -0.80 10.25
C LEU A 584 29.20 -2.24 9.76
N VAL A 585 29.30 -3.21 10.67
CA VAL A 585 29.29 -4.64 10.30
C VAL A 585 27.96 -5.00 9.61
N VAL A 586 26.83 -4.49 10.13
CA VAL A 586 25.51 -4.71 9.51
C VAL A 586 25.38 -3.97 8.19
N ALA A 587 25.90 -2.75 8.09
CA ALA A 587 25.90 -2.00 6.83
C ALA A 587 26.76 -2.70 5.77
N GLY A 588 28.02 -3.03 6.08
CA GLY A 588 28.93 -3.73 5.16
C GLY A 588 28.43 -5.11 4.78
N GLY A 589 28.00 -5.92 5.76
CA GLY A 589 27.42 -7.24 5.51
C GLY A 589 26.15 -7.18 4.64
N SER A 590 25.33 -6.14 4.79
CA SER A 590 24.16 -5.95 3.92
C SER A 590 24.53 -5.58 2.48
N VAL A 591 25.61 -4.84 2.28
CA VAL A 591 26.16 -4.56 0.94
C VAL A 591 26.66 -5.83 0.27
N VAL A 592 27.39 -6.69 1.01
CA VAL A 592 27.82 -8.00 0.49
C VAL A 592 26.63 -8.86 0.10
N VAL A 593 25.60 -8.95 0.94
CA VAL A 593 24.36 -9.67 0.62
C VAL A 593 23.69 -9.09 -0.62
N ALA A 594 23.60 -7.76 -0.73
CA ALA A 594 23.03 -7.10 -1.91
C ALA A 594 23.84 -7.40 -3.18
N PHE A 595 25.17 -7.41 -3.08
CA PHE A 595 26.05 -7.76 -4.19
C PHE A 595 25.77 -9.19 -4.70
N VAL A 596 25.61 -10.14 -3.78
CA VAL A 596 25.26 -11.54 -4.11
C VAL A 596 23.87 -11.64 -4.72
N LEU A 597 22.87 -10.91 -4.19
CA LEU A 597 21.50 -10.92 -4.70
C LEU A 597 21.36 -10.26 -6.09
N CYS A 598 22.28 -9.37 -6.44
CA CYS A 598 22.32 -8.71 -7.75
C CYS A 598 23.26 -9.45 -8.77
N PHE A 599 23.77 -10.62 -8.42
CA PHE A 599 24.60 -11.44 -9.31
C PHE A 599 23.77 -11.92 -10.54
N PRO A 600 24.35 -12.03 -11.78
CA PRO A 600 25.71 -11.71 -12.15
C PRO A 600 25.96 -10.23 -12.52
N TRP A 601 24.92 -9.38 -12.55
CA TRP A 601 25.04 -7.97 -12.89
C TRP A 601 26.04 -7.22 -12.01
N SER A 602 26.07 -7.54 -10.71
CA SER A 602 27.01 -6.92 -9.76
C SER A 602 28.50 -7.15 -10.10
N LEU A 603 28.85 -8.23 -10.81
CA LEU A 603 30.24 -8.49 -11.27
C LEU A 603 30.72 -7.45 -12.29
N THR A 604 29.81 -6.81 -13.02
CA THR A 604 30.19 -5.79 -14.02
C THR A 604 30.88 -4.59 -13.37
N PHE A 605 30.62 -4.32 -12.09
CA PHE A 605 31.31 -3.27 -11.33
C PHE A 605 32.77 -3.58 -11.01
N LEU A 606 33.16 -4.84 -11.06
CA LEU A 606 34.53 -5.31 -10.78
C LEU A 606 35.36 -5.56 -12.03
N GLN A 607 34.78 -5.35 -13.22
CA GLN A 607 35.51 -5.59 -14.46
C GLN A 607 36.65 -4.58 -14.66
N PRO A 608 37.80 -5.00 -15.22
CA PRO A 608 38.86 -4.08 -15.58
C PRO A 608 38.35 -2.99 -16.53
N GLY A 609 38.61 -1.73 -16.22
CA GLY A 609 38.09 -0.57 -16.94
C GLY A 609 36.73 -0.08 -16.47
N ALA A 610 36.04 -0.77 -15.56
CA ALA A 610 34.88 -0.24 -14.88
C ALA A 610 35.30 0.97 -14.03
N ARG A 611 34.92 2.16 -14.48
CA ARG A 611 35.14 3.42 -13.76
C ARG A 611 33.94 3.69 -12.84
N TRP A 612 34.02 4.75 -12.09
CA TRP A 612 32.89 5.29 -11.29
C TRP A 612 31.59 5.40 -12.09
N SER A 613 31.68 5.65 -13.39
CA SER A 613 30.57 5.64 -14.31
C SER A 613 29.77 4.32 -14.34
N ALA A 614 30.40 3.19 -14.00
CA ALA A 614 29.70 1.92 -13.88
C ALA A 614 28.73 1.89 -12.67
N LEU A 615 29.12 2.53 -11.57
CA LEU A 615 28.28 2.65 -10.35
C LEU A 615 27.30 3.82 -10.43
N ALA A 616 27.76 4.95 -10.98
CA ALA A 616 26.95 6.17 -11.07
C ALA A 616 25.95 6.15 -12.25
N GLY A 617 26.03 5.13 -13.10
CA GLY A 617 25.27 5.09 -14.35
C GLY A 617 25.86 6.03 -15.40
N VAL A 618 25.19 6.10 -16.55
CA VAL A 618 25.52 7.10 -17.58
C VAL A 618 25.36 8.47 -16.96
N ALA A 619 26.32 9.36 -17.15
CA ALA A 619 26.32 10.68 -16.54
C ALA A 619 24.94 11.34 -16.70
N ALA A 620 24.19 11.34 -15.60
CA ALA A 620 22.83 11.80 -15.63
C ALA A 620 22.79 13.22 -16.16
N THR A 621 21.97 13.39 -17.14
CA THR A 621 21.35 14.62 -17.61
C THR A 621 21.86 15.88 -16.91
N GLY A 622 22.68 16.62 -17.61
CA GLY A 622 23.33 17.83 -17.17
C GLY A 622 22.44 18.85 -16.52
N SER A 623 22.38 18.73 -15.26
CA SER A 623 22.48 19.92 -14.45
C SER A 623 23.96 20.29 -14.46
N GLY A 624 24.30 21.53 -14.77
CA GLY A 624 25.63 22.02 -14.53
C GLY A 624 26.06 21.59 -13.11
N VAL A 625 27.36 21.59 -12.86
CA VAL A 625 27.94 21.23 -11.56
C VAL A 625 27.07 21.82 -10.45
N PRO A 626 26.43 20.99 -9.61
CA PRO A 626 25.57 21.53 -8.56
C PRO A 626 26.43 22.29 -7.58
N ASN A 627 26.23 23.61 -7.50
CA ASN A 627 26.95 24.43 -6.55
C ASN A 627 26.52 24.10 -5.12
N LEU A 628 27.36 24.28 -4.16
CA LEU A 628 27.09 24.02 -2.74
C LEU A 628 25.78 24.66 -2.26
N ALA A 629 25.43 25.83 -2.80
CA ALA A 629 24.19 26.53 -2.47
C ALA A 629 22.94 25.76 -2.95
N ALA A 630 23.00 25.10 -4.09
CA ALA A 630 21.91 24.26 -4.59
C ALA A 630 21.76 22.98 -3.75
N LEU A 631 22.87 22.34 -3.39
CA LEU A 631 22.88 21.17 -2.50
C LEU A 631 22.29 21.50 -1.13
N LEU A 632 22.70 22.61 -0.51
CA LEU A 632 22.15 23.04 0.78
C LEU A 632 20.66 23.39 0.73
N ARG A 633 20.11 23.75 -0.43
CA ARG A 633 18.67 23.98 -0.64
C ARG A 633 17.93 22.71 -1.04
N PHE A 634 18.62 21.58 -1.24
CA PHE A 634 18.06 20.36 -1.81
C PHE A 634 17.37 20.63 -3.15
N ASN A 635 17.92 21.58 -3.91
CA ASN A 635 17.36 22.08 -5.15
C ASN A 635 18.26 21.72 -6.33
N LEU A 636 18.08 20.55 -6.87
CA LEU A 636 18.69 20.10 -8.11
C LEU A 636 17.70 20.14 -9.28
N GLY A 637 16.63 20.95 -9.21
CA GLY A 637 15.58 21.04 -10.18
C GLY A 637 14.84 22.39 -10.24
N PRO A 638 13.62 22.44 -10.79
CA PRO A 638 12.86 23.68 -10.92
C PRO A 638 12.32 24.22 -9.59
N ILE A 639 12.06 23.35 -8.60
CA ILE A 639 11.38 23.67 -7.34
C ILE A 639 12.41 24.04 -6.26
N GLY A 640 12.17 25.10 -5.49
CA GLY A 640 12.98 25.46 -4.34
C GLY A 640 14.21 26.34 -4.64
N ARG A 641 14.23 27.07 -5.77
CA ARG A 641 15.33 27.96 -6.15
C ARG A 641 15.49 29.18 -5.24
N GLY A 642 14.44 29.57 -4.51
CA GLY A 642 14.46 30.75 -3.66
C GLY A 642 15.17 30.55 -2.31
N PRO A 643 15.46 31.65 -1.58
CA PRO A 643 16.15 31.61 -0.30
C PRO A 643 15.36 30.91 0.81
N LEU A 644 14.05 30.82 0.71
CA LEU A 644 13.19 30.14 1.70
C LEU A 644 13.52 28.66 1.86
N SER A 645 14.13 28.02 0.87
CA SER A 645 14.53 26.62 0.93
C SER A 645 15.66 26.36 1.94
N TYR A 646 16.43 27.37 2.37
CA TYR A 646 17.39 27.22 3.46
C TYR A 646 16.73 27.09 4.84
N ALA A 647 15.46 27.46 4.97
CA ALA A 647 14.79 27.51 6.27
C ALA A 647 14.75 26.14 6.97
N LEU A 648 14.57 25.03 6.23
CA LEU A 648 14.60 23.68 6.84
C LEU A 648 15.99 23.32 7.35
N VAL A 649 17.07 23.73 6.68
CA VAL A 649 18.45 23.52 7.13
C VAL A 649 18.72 24.34 8.40
N ALA A 650 18.28 25.61 8.41
CA ALA A 650 18.35 26.45 9.60
C ALA A 650 17.57 25.86 10.78
N ALA A 651 16.39 25.28 10.52
CA ALA A 651 15.62 24.55 11.53
C ALA A 651 16.38 23.33 12.07
N GLY A 652 17.17 22.64 11.25
CA GLY A 652 18.02 21.52 11.68
C GLY A 652 19.06 21.89 12.74
N LEU A 653 19.53 23.14 12.79
CA LEU A 653 20.49 23.62 13.79
C LEU A 653 19.89 23.69 15.21
N PHE A 654 18.59 23.80 15.34
CA PHE A 654 17.92 23.99 16.62
C PHE A 654 18.24 22.89 17.64
N VAL A 655 18.37 21.63 17.19
CA VAL A 655 18.67 20.51 18.08
C VAL A 655 20.07 20.60 18.69
N ILE A 656 21.03 21.21 18.00
CA ILE A 656 22.38 21.45 18.55
C ILE A 656 22.33 22.54 19.62
N ILE A 657 21.48 23.57 19.44
CA ILE A 657 21.38 24.71 20.34
C ILE A 657 20.62 24.37 21.62
N VAL A 658 19.53 23.61 21.50
CA VAL A 658 18.58 23.38 22.60
C VAL A 658 18.57 21.93 23.10
N GLY A 659 19.05 20.98 22.30
CA GLY A 659 19.05 19.55 22.63
C GLY A 659 19.88 19.22 23.87
N LYS A 660 19.40 18.24 24.68
CA LYS A 660 20.08 17.75 25.87
C LYS A 660 20.31 16.24 25.78
N ALA A 661 21.39 15.77 26.41
CA ALA A 661 21.70 14.34 26.58
C ALA A 661 21.64 13.54 25.25
N GLU A 662 20.83 12.50 25.15
CA GLU A 662 20.74 11.62 23.95
C GLU A 662 20.26 12.37 22.69
N ARG A 663 19.42 13.41 22.83
CA ARG A 663 18.96 14.19 21.67
C ARG A 663 20.08 15.05 21.08
N PHE A 664 20.90 15.65 21.92
CA PHE A 664 22.11 16.33 21.48
C PHE A 664 23.07 15.38 20.78
N ALA A 665 23.32 14.20 21.39
CA ALA A 665 24.22 13.21 20.83
C ALA A 665 23.74 12.69 19.46
N TRP A 666 22.42 12.43 19.30
CA TRP A 666 21.86 12.07 17.99
C TRP A 666 21.80 13.26 17.04
N GLY A 667 21.61 14.45 17.54
CA GLY A 667 21.74 15.68 16.75
C GLY A 667 23.11 15.80 16.09
N VAL A 668 24.20 15.60 16.86
CA VAL A 668 25.57 15.62 16.32
C VAL A 668 25.80 14.50 15.29
N ARG A 669 25.29 13.27 15.54
CA ARG A 669 25.41 12.15 14.59
C ARG A 669 24.72 12.43 13.26
N TRP A 670 23.50 12.97 13.31
CA TRP A 670 22.76 13.29 12.09
C TRP A 670 23.36 14.49 11.36
N TRP A 671 23.93 15.50 12.09
CA TRP A 671 24.67 16.59 11.47
C TRP A 671 25.97 16.11 10.83
N ALA A 672 26.74 15.25 11.49
CA ALA A 672 27.95 14.66 10.92
C ALA A 672 27.64 13.89 9.63
N ALA A 673 26.56 13.10 9.63
CA ALA A 673 26.11 12.35 8.46
C ALA A 673 25.61 13.28 7.33
N LEU A 674 24.87 14.34 7.67
CA LEU A 674 24.42 15.37 6.72
C LEU A 674 25.62 16.04 6.03
N VAL A 675 26.58 16.53 6.81
CA VAL A 675 27.78 17.20 6.28
C VAL A 675 28.62 16.24 5.43
N ALA A 676 28.81 15.00 5.89
CA ALA A 676 29.59 14.01 5.15
C ALA A 676 28.94 13.67 3.79
N THR A 677 27.63 13.48 3.74
CA THR A 677 26.93 13.20 2.47
C THR A 677 26.88 14.40 1.54
N LEU A 678 26.68 15.62 2.04
CA LEU A 678 26.76 16.84 1.23
C LEU A 678 28.18 17.09 0.70
N ALA A 679 29.23 16.79 1.49
CA ALA A 679 30.60 16.89 1.04
C ALA A 679 30.90 15.91 -0.11
N VAL A 680 30.41 14.68 0.00
CA VAL A 680 30.53 13.67 -1.08
C VAL A 680 29.71 14.10 -2.31
N ALA A 681 28.50 14.64 -2.12
CA ALA A 681 27.68 15.16 -3.21
C ALA A 681 28.36 16.32 -3.95
N TRP A 682 28.98 17.22 -3.20
CA TRP A 682 29.74 18.34 -3.77
C TRP A 682 31.00 17.85 -4.51
N ALA A 683 31.80 16.97 -3.89
CA ALA A 683 32.99 16.41 -4.52
C ALA A 683 32.64 15.61 -5.82
N ALA A 684 31.50 14.91 -5.83
CA ALA A 684 31.00 14.25 -7.03
C ALA A 684 30.59 15.28 -8.11
N GLY A 685 29.94 16.35 -7.71
CA GLY A 685 29.56 17.45 -8.60
C GLY A 685 30.74 18.12 -9.26
N GLU A 686 31.81 18.40 -8.52
CA GLU A 686 33.07 18.99 -9.02
C GLU A 686 33.91 17.99 -9.84
N GLY A 687 33.46 16.74 -9.95
CA GLY A 687 34.16 15.71 -10.72
C GLY A 687 35.38 15.09 -10.02
N TRP A 688 35.67 15.44 -8.75
CA TRP A 688 36.84 14.93 -7.99
C TRP A 688 36.79 13.41 -7.80
N LEU A 689 35.59 12.84 -7.78
CA LEU A 689 35.41 11.39 -7.66
C LEU A 689 35.35 10.70 -9.02
N GLY A 690 35.55 11.39 -10.15
CA GLY A 690 35.40 10.85 -11.48
C GLY A 690 33.95 10.47 -11.83
N ALA A 691 33.00 10.80 -10.96
CA ALA A 691 31.58 10.63 -11.17
C ALA A 691 31.00 11.93 -11.74
N GLY A 692 30.14 11.85 -12.75
CA GLY A 692 29.49 13.04 -13.28
C GLY A 692 28.43 13.61 -12.32
N GLY A 693 27.91 14.81 -12.62
CA GLY A 693 26.94 15.54 -11.78
C GLY A 693 25.64 14.77 -11.43
N GLY A 694 25.37 13.66 -12.09
CA GLY A 694 24.25 12.74 -11.78
C GLY A 694 24.36 12.10 -10.41
N ALA A 695 25.53 11.65 -10.05
CA ALA A 695 25.78 11.01 -8.75
C ALA A 695 25.55 11.97 -7.57
N ALA A 696 25.75 13.27 -7.77
CA ALA A 696 25.53 14.29 -6.73
C ALA A 696 24.09 14.29 -6.21
N ARG A 697 23.09 14.01 -7.06
CA ARG A 697 21.67 13.96 -6.65
C ARG A 697 21.37 12.80 -5.73
N GLU A 698 21.91 11.62 -6.03
CA GLU A 698 21.68 10.43 -5.23
C GLU A 698 22.34 10.51 -3.86
N PHE A 699 23.44 11.29 -3.72
CA PHE A 699 24.05 11.59 -2.44
C PHE A 699 23.30 12.65 -1.63
N ASP A 700 22.47 13.49 -2.27
CA ASP A 700 21.65 14.49 -1.59
C ASP A 700 20.45 13.85 -0.85
N ILE A 701 19.98 12.67 -1.30
CA ILE A 701 18.86 11.95 -0.67
C ILE A 701 19.18 11.49 0.76
N PRO A 702 20.29 10.80 1.06
CA PRO A 702 20.66 10.49 2.45
C PRO A 702 20.83 11.75 3.32
N ALA A 703 21.33 12.85 2.76
CA ALA A 703 21.38 14.14 3.46
C ALA A 703 19.98 14.64 3.84
N ALA A 704 19.01 14.54 2.93
CA ALA A 704 17.61 14.90 3.18
C ALA A 704 16.99 14.08 4.32
N VAL A 705 17.29 12.78 4.43
CA VAL A 705 16.85 11.95 5.56
C VAL A 705 17.45 12.42 6.87
N CYS A 706 18.76 12.75 6.87
CA CYS A 706 19.44 13.29 8.05
C CYS A 706 18.81 14.61 8.50
N LEU A 707 18.55 15.53 7.56
CA LEU A 707 17.91 16.80 7.85
C LEU A 707 16.50 16.64 8.42
N ALA A 708 15.69 15.76 7.82
CA ALA A 708 14.36 15.46 8.33
C ALA A 708 14.40 14.89 9.76
N ALA A 709 15.40 14.05 10.07
CA ALA A 709 15.62 13.54 11.42
C ALA A 709 15.99 14.66 12.41
N LEU A 710 16.81 15.63 11.99
CA LEU A 710 17.19 16.80 12.78
C LEU A 710 15.98 17.68 13.10
N VAL A 711 15.11 17.97 12.11
CA VAL A 711 13.87 18.74 12.31
C VAL A 711 12.95 18.01 13.30
N GLY A 712 12.80 16.69 13.16
CA GLY A 712 12.03 15.88 14.12
C GLY A 712 12.58 15.94 15.53
N LEU A 713 13.89 15.85 15.71
CA LEU A 713 14.55 16.00 17.01
C LEU A 713 14.37 17.41 17.58
N GLY A 714 14.36 18.44 16.72
CA GLY A 714 14.04 19.81 17.09
C GLY A 714 12.66 19.92 17.73
N VAL A 715 11.63 19.32 17.09
CA VAL A 715 10.26 19.26 17.63
C VAL A 715 10.20 18.48 18.96
N ALA A 716 10.96 17.37 19.08
CA ALA A 716 11.06 16.64 20.33
C ALA A 716 11.68 17.44 21.47
N SER A 717 12.64 18.31 21.15
CA SER A 717 13.29 19.21 22.12
C SER A 717 12.34 20.34 22.50
N MET A 718 11.67 20.96 21.52
CA MET A 718 10.67 21.99 21.74
C MET A 718 9.54 21.54 22.68
N ALA A 719 8.97 20.35 22.45
CA ALA A 719 7.84 19.85 23.23
C ALA A 719 8.11 19.74 24.74
N ARG A 720 9.38 19.60 25.15
CA ARG A 720 9.78 19.58 26.55
C ARG A 720 10.09 20.96 27.12
N GLU A 721 10.66 21.87 26.33
CA GLU A 721 11.00 23.21 26.79
C GLU A 721 9.76 24.10 26.96
N VAL A 722 8.71 23.90 26.14
CA VAL A 722 7.42 24.61 26.26
C VAL A 722 6.65 24.18 27.54
N SER A 723 6.88 22.97 28.06
CA SER A 723 6.22 22.48 29.26
C SER A 723 6.83 23.03 30.57
N VAL A 724 7.95 23.76 30.51
CA VAL A 724 8.59 24.35 31.70
C VAL A 724 8.05 25.76 31.95
N SER A 725 7.54 25.99 33.14
CA SER A 725 6.78 27.19 33.54
C SER A 725 7.56 28.50 33.68
N ARG A 726 8.84 28.55 33.30
CA ARG A 726 9.65 29.80 33.34
C ARG A 726 9.98 30.30 31.96
N LEU A 727 9.53 31.51 31.61
CA LEU A 727 9.88 32.23 30.39
C LEU A 727 11.39 32.49 30.32
N GLY A 728 12.07 31.99 29.29
CA GLY A 728 13.48 32.22 29.03
C GLY A 728 13.77 32.22 27.53
N TRP A 729 15.02 32.54 27.14
CA TRP A 729 15.45 32.62 25.72
C TRP A 729 15.14 31.37 24.91
N ARG A 730 15.08 30.21 25.57
CA ARG A 730 14.77 28.92 24.92
C ARG A 730 13.34 28.85 24.36
N GLN A 731 12.37 29.50 25.03
CA GLN A 731 11.00 29.58 24.51
C GLN A 731 10.92 30.47 23.27
N PHE A 732 11.67 31.58 23.24
CA PHE A 732 11.78 32.41 22.05
C PHE A 732 12.48 31.66 20.91
N ALA A 733 13.53 30.90 21.20
CA ALA A 733 14.16 30.01 20.23
C ALA A 733 13.21 28.93 19.68
N THR A 734 12.27 28.39 20.52
CA THR A 734 11.27 27.41 20.06
C THR A 734 10.23 28.04 19.14
N ILE A 735 9.80 29.26 19.39
CA ILE A 735 8.89 29.99 18.51
C ILE A 735 9.59 30.30 17.17
N GLY A 736 10.85 30.79 17.23
CA GLY A 736 11.66 31.02 16.03
C GLY A 736 11.84 29.74 15.19
N PHE A 737 12.16 28.62 15.84
CA PHE A 737 12.26 27.32 15.18
C PHE A 737 10.97 26.90 14.47
N ALA A 738 9.82 27.04 15.15
CA ALA A 738 8.52 26.70 14.57
C ALA A 738 8.20 27.59 13.35
N ALA A 739 8.46 28.90 13.46
CA ALA A 739 8.26 29.85 12.36
C ALA A 739 9.15 29.54 11.16
N VAL A 740 10.46 29.33 11.40
CA VAL A 740 11.43 28.96 10.36
C VAL A 740 11.06 27.63 9.71
N GLY A 741 10.65 26.62 10.51
CA GLY A 741 10.21 25.33 9.98
C GLY A 741 8.97 25.46 9.07
N LEU A 742 7.99 26.29 9.43
CA LEU A 742 6.81 26.56 8.60
C LEU A 742 7.17 27.29 7.30
N VAL A 743 8.03 28.30 7.37
CA VAL A 743 8.53 29.01 6.19
C VAL A 743 9.22 28.06 5.20
N GLY A 744 9.97 27.07 5.71
CA GLY A 744 10.65 26.08 4.88
C GLY A 744 9.71 25.14 4.11
N LEU A 745 8.41 25.07 4.46
CA LEU A 745 7.43 24.27 3.71
C LEU A 745 6.85 25.03 2.51
N LEU A 746 6.93 26.37 2.49
CA LEU A 746 6.28 27.24 1.51
C LEU A 746 6.72 26.98 0.06
N PRO A 747 8.01 26.76 -0.26
CA PRO A 747 8.43 26.56 -1.66
C PRO A 747 7.72 25.40 -2.35
N VAL A 748 7.59 24.26 -1.66
CA VAL A 748 6.90 23.08 -2.19
C VAL A 748 5.39 23.25 -2.14
N ALA A 749 4.86 23.89 -1.09
CA ALA A 749 3.41 24.14 -0.97
C ALA A 749 2.91 25.06 -2.10
N ALA A 750 3.68 26.06 -2.48
CA ALA A 750 3.33 26.97 -3.59
C ALA A 750 3.28 26.24 -4.94
N GLU A 751 4.24 25.34 -5.19
CA GLU A 751 4.31 24.58 -6.44
C GLU A 751 3.17 23.56 -6.58
N ALA A 752 2.62 23.07 -5.46
CA ALA A 752 1.48 22.15 -5.44
C ALA A 752 0.23 22.72 -6.14
N TRP A 753 0.09 24.05 -6.22
CA TRP A 753 -1.04 24.70 -6.90
C TRP A 753 -1.08 24.33 -8.39
N GLY A 754 0.07 24.22 -9.06
CA GLY A 754 0.17 23.83 -10.47
C GLY A 754 -0.35 22.42 -10.80
N GLY A 755 -0.41 21.51 -9.83
CA GLY A 755 -0.95 20.16 -9.97
C GLY A 755 -0.10 19.18 -10.77
N ARG A 756 1.11 19.61 -11.20
CA ARG A 756 2.05 18.83 -12.04
C ARG A 756 3.49 18.85 -11.54
N TRP A 757 3.80 19.55 -10.46
CA TRP A 757 5.15 19.66 -9.91
C TRP A 757 6.21 20.10 -10.93
N GLY A 758 5.86 20.98 -11.87
CA GLY A 758 6.77 21.43 -12.93
C GLY A 758 6.98 20.44 -14.07
N VAL A 759 6.26 19.33 -14.12
CA VAL A 759 6.28 18.40 -15.27
C VAL A 759 5.63 19.08 -16.48
N PRO A 760 6.27 19.12 -17.67
CA PRO A 760 5.71 19.67 -18.89
C PRO A 760 4.36 19.05 -19.27
N GLN A 761 3.57 19.75 -20.07
CA GLN A 761 2.30 19.23 -20.56
C GLN A 761 2.46 18.34 -21.79
N ILE A 762 3.42 18.71 -22.65
CA ILE A 762 3.67 18.12 -23.95
C ILE A 762 5.08 17.53 -23.95
N GLY A 763 5.22 16.32 -24.48
CA GLY A 763 6.46 15.59 -24.60
C GLY A 763 6.96 15.48 -26.06
N TYR A 764 8.10 14.87 -26.25
CA TYR A 764 8.72 14.65 -27.56
C TYR A 764 7.90 13.74 -28.48
N ASP A 765 7.02 12.92 -27.92
CA ASP A 765 6.03 12.09 -28.65
C ASP A 765 5.10 12.91 -29.56
N SER A 766 4.94 14.21 -29.27
CA SER A 766 4.10 15.10 -30.07
C SER A 766 4.78 15.66 -31.33
N VAL A 767 6.12 15.74 -31.35
CA VAL A 767 6.90 16.36 -32.44
C VAL A 767 7.62 15.34 -33.35
N LEU A 768 7.94 14.16 -32.81
CA LEU A 768 8.61 13.09 -33.62
C LEU A 768 7.82 12.60 -34.81
N PRO A 769 6.50 12.37 -34.76
CA PRO A 769 5.73 11.92 -35.89
C PRO A 769 5.75 12.89 -37.10
N ALA A 770 5.88 14.21 -36.82
CA ALA A 770 5.92 15.23 -37.84
C ALA A 770 7.22 15.19 -38.69
N ALA A 771 8.30 14.63 -38.14
CA ALA A 771 9.59 14.52 -38.83
C ALA A 771 9.65 13.37 -39.87
N GLY A 772 8.55 12.62 -40.07
CA GLY A 772 8.53 11.50 -41.03
C GLY A 772 9.46 10.35 -40.64
N GLY A 773 9.93 10.33 -39.41
CA GLY A 773 10.80 9.30 -38.81
C GLY A 773 10.11 7.94 -38.58
N THR A 774 9.13 7.59 -39.42
CA THR A 774 8.55 6.25 -39.40
C THR A 774 9.44 5.29 -40.12
N ALA A 775 10.52 4.87 -39.51
CA ALA A 775 11.10 3.59 -39.88
C ALA A 775 10.00 2.54 -39.75
N SER A 776 9.67 1.84 -40.83
CA SER A 776 8.68 0.77 -40.81
C SER A 776 8.96 -0.19 -39.67
N PRO A 777 7.95 -0.70 -38.94
CA PRO A 777 8.16 -1.69 -37.88
C PRO A 777 8.99 -2.85 -38.43
N GLY A 778 10.19 -3.07 -37.91
CA GLY A 778 11.14 -4.07 -38.40
C GLY A 778 12.32 -3.52 -39.20
N SER A 779 12.40 -2.21 -39.50
CA SER A 779 13.63 -1.61 -40.04
C SER A 779 14.68 -1.53 -38.90
N ALA A 780 15.93 -1.87 -39.24
CA ALA A 780 17.06 -1.71 -38.31
C ALA A 780 17.62 -0.29 -38.27
N ALA A 781 16.80 0.69 -38.64
CA ALA A 781 17.13 2.10 -38.58
C ALA A 781 17.26 2.57 -37.12
N ARG A 782 18.29 3.38 -36.86
CA ARG A 782 18.57 3.95 -35.53
C ARG A 782 18.49 5.45 -35.58
N GLU A 783 18.16 6.03 -34.44
CA GLU A 783 18.15 7.47 -34.28
C GLU A 783 19.27 7.89 -33.31
N LEU A 784 20.03 8.89 -33.67
CA LEU A 784 21.09 9.50 -32.87
C LEU A 784 20.58 10.82 -32.29
N TRP A 785 20.41 10.87 -30.98
CA TRP A 785 20.08 12.09 -30.28
C TRP A 785 21.36 12.78 -29.83
N LEU A 786 21.53 14.05 -30.18
CA LEU A 786 22.70 14.88 -29.79
C LEU A 786 22.25 16.16 -29.12
N GLY A 787 22.85 16.52 -27.99
CA GLY A 787 22.50 17.77 -27.35
C GLY A 787 23.09 17.94 -25.95
N ALA A 788 22.66 19.00 -25.30
CA ALA A 788 22.94 19.16 -23.88
C ALA A 788 22.25 18.03 -23.10
N PRO A 789 22.92 17.44 -22.10
CA PRO A 789 22.36 16.33 -21.34
C PRO A 789 20.98 16.61 -20.71
N LEU A 790 20.67 17.88 -20.40
CA LEU A 790 19.37 18.29 -19.89
C LEU A 790 18.23 18.15 -20.93
N ALA A 791 18.53 18.37 -22.21
CA ALA A 791 17.57 18.30 -23.29
C ALA A 791 17.29 16.86 -23.76
N LEU A 792 18.25 15.97 -23.56
CA LEU A 792 18.07 14.57 -23.97
C LEU A 792 16.99 13.89 -23.12
N PRO A 793 16.03 13.19 -23.73
CA PRO A 793 14.98 12.46 -23.00
C PRO A 793 15.53 11.19 -22.34
N LEU A 794 16.80 11.13 -22.09
CA LEU A 794 17.53 10.07 -21.42
C LEU A 794 18.87 10.62 -20.95
N ALA A 795 19.46 10.00 -19.92
CA ALA A 795 20.87 10.20 -19.64
C ALA A 795 21.71 9.71 -20.83
N GLY A 796 22.09 10.62 -21.67
CA GLY A 796 22.96 10.33 -22.82
C GLY A 796 24.41 10.09 -22.38
N TRP A 797 25.19 9.43 -23.26
CA TRP A 797 26.65 9.32 -23.08
C TRP A 797 27.32 10.65 -23.26
N GLN A 798 28.11 11.03 -22.29
CA GLN A 798 28.85 12.29 -22.37
C GLN A 798 29.97 12.15 -23.40
N ILE A 799 29.88 12.93 -24.47
CA ILE A 799 30.97 13.09 -25.46
C ILE A 799 32.03 14.01 -24.87
N ARG A 800 31.60 15.15 -24.33
CA ARG A 800 32.41 16.14 -23.61
C ARG A 800 31.55 16.87 -22.57
N PRO A 801 32.13 17.63 -21.63
CA PRO A 801 31.35 18.39 -20.65
C PRO A 801 30.26 19.23 -21.31
N GLY A 802 28.99 19.01 -20.90
CA GLY A 802 27.84 19.72 -21.44
C GLY A 802 27.30 19.24 -22.79
N PHE A 803 27.88 18.19 -23.39
CA PHE A 803 27.44 17.61 -24.64
C PHE A 803 27.38 16.08 -24.57
N ALA A 804 26.26 15.50 -24.95
CA ALA A 804 26.01 14.06 -24.85
C ALA A 804 25.29 13.52 -26.09
N GLU A 805 25.32 12.21 -26.23
CA GLU A 805 24.61 11.44 -27.23
C GLU A 805 23.70 10.38 -26.62
N ALA A 806 22.62 10.05 -27.29
CA ALA A 806 21.81 8.88 -27.01
C ALA A 806 21.42 8.19 -28.30
N LEU A 807 21.56 6.88 -28.37
CA LEU A 807 21.22 6.08 -29.53
C LEU A 807 19.97 5.26 -29.26
N THR A 808 19.00 5.31 -30.19
CA THR A 808 17.73 4.58 -30.07
C THR A 808 17.51 3.69 -31.28
N LEU A 809 16.75 2.62 -31.11
CA LEU A 809 16.40 1.72 -32.25
C LEU A 809 15.30 2.34 -33.09
N THR A 810 14.30 2.95 -32.48
CA THR A 810 13.22 3.65 -33.19
C THR A 810 12.61 4.70 -32.26
N GLY A 811 12.49 5.95 -32.70
CA GLY A 811 11.82 7.02 -31.93
C GLY A 811 12.49 7.37 -30.60
N LEU A 812 11.71 7.41 -29.53
CA LEU A 812 12.20 7.76 -28.20
C LEU A 812 13.01 6.64 -27.54
N PRO A 813 14.08 6.98 -26.80
CA PRO A 813 14.76 6.04 -25.93
C PRO A 813 13.76 5.36 -24.99
N ASN A 814 13.93 4.08 -24.73
CA ASN A 814 13.10 3.38 -23.77
C ASN A 814 13.77 3.31 -22.37
N ALA A 815 12.98 3.03 -21.34
CA ALA A 815 13.47 3.03 -19.96
C ALA A 815 14.53 1.96 -19.65
N THR A 816 14.73 0.96 -20.53
CA THR A 816 15.77 -0.08 -20.31
C THR A 816 17.17 0.52 -20.37
N ALA A 817 17.35 1.60 -21.12
CA ALA A 817 18.63 2.28 -21.23
C ALA A 817 19.10 2.94 -19.92
N LEU A 818 18.20 3.19 -18.96
CA LEU A 818 18.54 3.75 -17.63
C LEU A 818 19.41 2.81 -16.77
N TRP A 819 19.37 1.50 -17.02
CA TRP A 819 20.08 0.50 -16.22
C TRP A 819 21.16 -0.25 -17.01
N LEU A 820 21.58 0.31 -18.14
CA LEU A 820 22.68 -0.24 -18.92
C LEU A 820 24.02 0.04 -18.26
N ASN A 821 24.92 -0.95 -18.33
CA ASN A 821 26.29 -0.76 -17.86
C ASN A 821 27.05 0.23 -18.72
N ALA A 822 27.74 1.14 -18.07
CA ALA A 822 28.55 2.13 -18.72
C ALA A 822 29.84 1.51 -19.27
N ASN A 823 29.87 1.13 -20.54
CA ASN A 823 31.11 0.85 -21.24
C ASN A 823 31.40 1.97 -22.23
N PRO A 824 32.33 2.91 -21.91
CA PRO A 824 32.61 4.06 -22.77
C PRO A 824 33.23 3.67 -24.13
N GLY A 825 33.74 2.45 -24.27
CA GLY A 825 34.42 2.02 -25.50
C GLY A 825 33.50 1.90 -26.70
N SER A 826 32.20 1.67 -26.53
CA SER A 826 31.24 1.55 -27.65
C SER A 826 30.76 2.89 -28.21
N ALA A 827 30.86 3.97 -27.47
CA ALA A 827 30.48 5.31 -27.92
C ALA A 827 31.65 6.08 -28.58
N ALA A 828 32.89 5.62 -28.38
CA ALA A 828 34.06 6.31 -28.86
C ALA A 828 34.08 6.59 -30.40
N PRO A 829 33.70 5.64 -31.28
CA PRO A 829 33.66 5.91 -32.71
C PRO A 829 32.62 6.97 -33.12
N LEU A 830 31.43 6.94 -32.47
CA LEU A 830 30.38 7.93 -32.69
C LEU A 830 30.82 9.32 -32.23
N ALA A 831 31.38 9.39 -31.03
CA ALA A 831 31.91 10.63 -30.46
C ALA A 831 33.01 11.22 -31.33
N ALA A 832 33.90 10.36 -31.87
CA ALA A 832 34.96 10.79 -32.78
C ALA A 832 34.36 11.35 -34.11
N ALA A 833 33.41 10.65 -34.71
CA ALA A 833 32.76 11.09 -35.94
C ALA A 833 32.04 12.45 -35.78
N VAL A 834 31.30 12.62 -34.67
CA VAL A 834 30.63 13.89 -34.35
C VAL A 834 31.64 15.01 -34.12
N SER A 835 32.72 14.71 -33.40
CA SER A 835 33.80 15.68 -33.15
C SER A 835 34.53 16.08 -34.44
N ASP A 836 34.75 15.15 -35.35
CA ASP A 836 35.37 15.45 -36.66
C ASP A 836 34.47 16.35 -37.49
N ALA A 837 33.16 16.18 -37.47
CA ALA A 837 32.21 17.06 -38.12
C ALA A 837 32.21 18.45 -37.52
N GLU A 838 32.18 18.58 -36.15
CA GLU A 838 32.26 19.88 -35.45
C GLU A 838 33.55 20.65 -35.74
N LEU A 839 34.67 19.94 -35.91
CA LEU A 839 35.98 20.50 -36.25
C LEU A 839 36.16 20.78 -37.77
N GLY A 840 35.13 20.52 -38.55
CA GLY A 840 35.21 20.67 -40.03
C GLY A 840 36.17 19.69 -40.73
N ARG A 841 36.52 18.58 -40.07
CA ARG A 841 37.42 17.54 -40.60
C ARG A 841 36.72 16.58 -41.58
N THR A 842 35.41 16.57 -41.58
CA THR A 842 34.57 15.77 -42.47
C THR A 842 33.37 16.58 -42.95
N VAL A 843 32.96 16.31 -44.19
CA VAL A 843 31.71 16.79 -44.81
C VAL A 843 30.78 15.64 -45.17
N GLU A 844 31.14 14.41 -44.78
CA GLU A 844 30.42 13.16 -45.03
C GLU A 844 30.14 12.41 -43.70
N LEU A 845 29.60 13.12 -42.70
CA LEU A 845 29.26 12.53 -41.40
C LEU A 845 28.26 11.39 -41.51
N GLY A 846 27.28 11.53 -42.41
CA GLY A 846 26.26 10.49 -42.67
C GLY A 846 26.88 9.15 -43.04
N ARG A 847 27.92 9.18 -43.87
CA ARG A 847 28.66 7.99 -44.28
C ARG A 847 29.42 7.35 -43.12
N LEU A 848 30.01 8.18 -42.24
CA LEU A 848 30.66 7.69 -41.03
C LEU A 848 29.68 7.06 -40.03
N LEU A 849 28.45 7.54 -39.98
CA LEU A 849 27.39 7.04 -39.13
C LEU A 849 26.60 5.86 -39.70
N ALA A 850 26.60 5.68 -41.05
CA ALA A 850 25.86 4.64 -41.74
C ALA A 850 26.18 3.20 -41.27
N PRO A 851 27.47 2.81 -41.00
CA PRO A 851 27.78 1.50 -40.43
C PRO A 851 27.15 1.21 -39.09
N SER A 852 26.83 2.24 -38.30
CA SER A 852 26.11 2.11 -37.02
C SER A 852 24.59 2.07 -37.17
N GLY A 853 24.08 2.15 -38.42
CA GLY A 853 22.64 2.10 -38.70
C GLY A 853 21.88 3.39 -38.46
N ILE A 854 22.57 4.51 -38.31
CA ILE A 854 21.95 5.80 -37.97
C ILE A 854 21.31 6.39 -39.25
N SER A 855 19.98 6.49 -39.22
CA SER A 855 19.14 7.04 -40.28
C SER A 855 18.68 8.48 -40.00
N LEU A 856 18.59 8.87 -38.71
CA LEU A 856 18.10 10.17 -38.28
C LEU A 856 18.96 10.69 -37.14
N ILE A 857 19.27 11.98 -37.19
CA ILE A 857 19.89 12.73 -36.05
C ILE A 857 18.84 13.68 -35.50
N VAL A 858 18.65 13.69 -34.18
CA VAL A 858 17.68 14.50 -33.47
C VAL A 858 18.41 15.42 -32.49
N ILE A 859 18.16 16.72 -32.57
CA ILE A 859 18.80 17.71 -31.71
C ILE A 859 17.76 18.54 -30.95
N PRO A 860 17.46 18.20 -29.71
CA PRO A 860 16.59 19.01 -28.86
C PRO A 860 17.35 20.23 -28.32
N THR A 861 16.66 21.38 -28.22
CA THR A 861 17.23 22.63 -27.68
C THR A 861 16.69 23.01 -26.30
N ALA A 862 15.76 22.25 -25.75
CA ALA A 862 15.15 22.46 -24.44
C ALA A 862 14.82 21.14 -23.75
N PHE A 863 14.44 21.17 -22.49
CA PHE A 863 14.03 19.98 -21.69
C PHE A 863 12.77 19.29 -22.24
N ALA A 864 11.89 20.05 -22.87
CA ALA A 864 10.68 19.58 -23.54
C ALA A 864 10.42 20.45 -24.78
N PRO A 865 9.62 19.98 -25.76
CA PRO A 865 9.26 20.80 -26.90
C PRO A 865 8.67 22.16 -26.49
N VAL A 866 9.12 23.24 -27.14
CA VAL A 866 8.63 24.62 -26.88
C VAL A 866 7.60 24.96 -27.94
N LEU A 867 6.32 25.01 -27.54
CA LEU A 867 5.21 25.37 -28.44
C LEU A 867 4.64 26.72 -28.04
N ALA A 868 4.66 27.66 -28.94
CA ALA A 868 4.24 29.04 -28.70
C ALA A 868 2.82 29.12 -28.12
N GLY A 869 2.65 29.83 -27.01
CA GLY A 869 1.37 30.00 -26.32
C GLY A 869 0.87 28.82 -25.49
N ILE A 870 1.53 27.66 -25.55
CA ILE A 870 1.10 26.44 -24.86
C ILE A 870 2.09 26.06 -23.76
N GLN A 871 3.38 26.01 -24.08
CA GLN A 871 4.40 25.49 -23.15
C GLN A 871 5.73 26.20 -23.32
N THR A 872 6.35 26.57 -22.19
CA THR A 872 7.75 26.95 -22.10
C THR A 872 8.51 25.85 -21.37
N ALA A 873 9.75 25.61 -21.78
CA ALA A 873 10.62 24.63 -21.13
C ALA A 873 12.00 25.24 -20.86
N PRO A 874 12.75 24.75 -19.85
CA PRO A 874 14.13 25.17 -19.62
C PRO A 874 14.97 24.98 -20.89
N ALA A 875 15.58 26.06 -21.38
CA ALA A 875 16.45 26.02 -22.53
C ALA A 875 17.72 25.22 -22.22
N ALA A 876 18.15 24.43 -23.16
CA ALA A 876 19.35 23.61 -23.11
C ALA A 876 19.95 23.56 -24.52
N PRO A 877 20.49 24.68 -25.00
CA PRO A 877 20.97 24.78 -26.38
C PRO A 877 22.12 23.80 -26.61
N PRO A 878 22.21 23.20 -27.81
CA PRO A 878 23.37 22.44 -28.24
C PRO A 878 24.62 23.33 -28.32
N PRO A 879 25.83 22.76 -28.46
CA PRO A 879 27.03 23.52 -28.78
C PRO A 879 26.81 24.45 -29.97
N LYS A 880 27.36 25.69 -29.88
CA LYS A 880 27.08 26.77 -30.82
C LYS A 880 27.35 26.39 -32.31
N ASP A 881 28.37 25.58 -32.56
CA ASP A 881 28.79 25.24 -33.89
C ASP A 881 28.18 23.94 -34.44
N LEU A 882 27.47 23.15 -33.60
CA LEU A 882 26.95 21.84 -33.97
C LEU A 882 25.91 21.90 -35.07
N LEU A 883 24.93 22.81 -35.00
CA LEU A 883 23.89 22.92 -36.04
C LEU A 883 24.48 23.35 -37.38
N GLY A 884 25.42 24.31 -37.38
CA GLY A 884 26.13 24.70 -38.58
C GLY A 884 27.00 23.58 -39.19
N ALA A 885 27.70 22.84 -38.32
CA ALA A 885 28.51 21.70 -38.72
C ALA A 885 27.67 20.59 -39.37
N LEU A 886 26.45 20.31 -38.82
CA LEU A 886 25.54 19.30 -39.42
C LEU A 886 24.88 19.79 -40.69
N ALA A 887 24.49 21.05 -40.77
CA ALA A 887 23.90 21.63 -41.99
C ALA A 887 24.91 21.73 -43.15
N SER A 888 26.22 21.75 -42.83
CA SER A 888 27.28 21.73 -43.85
C SER A 888 27.63 20.34 -44.39
N GLN A 889 27.05 19.25 -43.85
CA GLN A 889 27.34 17.90 -44.34
C GLN A 889 26.62 17.62 -45.65
N LEU A 890 27.31 17.04 -46.65
CA LEU A 890 26.76 16.73 -47.96
C LEU A 890 25.79 15.55 -47.96
N ASP A 891 25.89 14.70 -46.98
CA ASP A 891 25.16 13.46 -46.85
C ASP A 891 24.11 13.48 -45.70
N LEU A 892 23.86 14.66 -45.15
CA LEU A 892 22.76 14.93 -44.26
C LEU A 892 21.74 15.90 -44.85
N ARG A 893 20.48 15.60 -44.70
CA ARG A 893 19.36 16.42 -45.16
C ARG A 893 18.61 16.97 -43.94
N GLU A 894 18.55 18.28 -43.79
CA GLU A 894 17.73 18.92 -42.78
C GLU A 894 16.24 18.71 -43.10
N LEU A 895 15.48 18.32 -42.10
CA LEU A 895 14.02 18.17 -42.14
C LEU A 895 13.36 19.35 -41.43
N PRO A 896 12.06 19.63 -41.68
CA PRO A 896 11.36 20.68 -40.98
C PRO A 896 11.47 20.53 -39.44
N SER A 897 11.88 21.60 -38.78
CA SER A 897 12.02 21.65 -37.33
C SER A 897 10.70 22.10 -36.69
N GLU A 898 10.31 21.47 -35.60
CA GLU A 898 9.15 21.84 -34.81
C GLU A 898 9.45 21.81 -33.30
N GLY A 899 8.87 22.73 -32.51
CA GLY A 899 8.97 22.73 -31.07
C GLY A 899 10.38 22.90 -30.51
N GLY A 900 11.33 23.47 -31.28
CA GLY A 900 12.73 23.61 -30.88
C GLY A 900 13.54 22.31 -30.99
N VAL A 901 13.12 21.39 -31.85
CA VAL A 901 13.83 20.15 -32.16
C VAL A 901 14.26 20.19 -33.61
N TYR A 902 15.55 19.99 -33.90
CA TYR A 902 16.09 19.92 -35.27
C TYR A 902 16.29 18.46 -35.68
N PHE A 903 16.02 18.17 -36.93
CA PHE A 903 16.09 16.84 -37.49
C PHE A 903 17.01 16.83 -38.73
N PHE A 904 17.94 15.86 -38.82
CA PHE A 904 18.79 15.63 -39.94
C PHE A 904 18.69 14.18 -40.41
N GLN A 905 18.19 13.96 -41.61
CA GLN A 905 18.10 12.65 -42.23
C GLN A 905 19.47 12.25 -42.82
N ASN A 906 19.94 11.07 -42.48
CA ASN A 906 21.15 10.51 -43.08
C ASN A 906 20.82 9.89 -44.45
N VAL A 907 21.21 10.57 -45.54
CA VAL A 907 20.96 10.12 -46.93
C VAL A 907 21.94 9.01 -47.32
N ALA A 908 23.10 8.93 -46.68
CA ALA A 908 24.09 7.88 -46.91
C ALA A 908 23.72 6.52 -46.35
N TRP A 909 22.67 6.45 -45.52
CA TRP A 909 22.24 5.20 -44.92
C TRP A 909 21.54 4.29 -45.95
N PRO A 910 22.08 3.04 -46.24
CA PRO A 910 21.62 2.20 -47.35
C PRO A 910 20.29 1.46 -47.09
N GLY A 911 19.58 1.74 -45.97
CA GLY A 911 18.31 1.08 -45.67
C GLY A 911 18.45 -0.36 -45.10
N SER A 912 19.66 -0.88 -45.03
CA SER A 912 19.93 -2.24 -44.54
C SER A 912 20.39 -2.24 -43.07
N ALA A 913 20.01 -3.30 -42.33
CA ALA A 913 20.50 -3.49 -40.98
C ALA A 913 22.04 -3.55 -40.97
N PRO A 914 22.71 -2.83 -40.08
CA PRO A 914 24.13 -3.01 -39.87
C PRO A 914 24.36 -4.47 -39.48
N ARG A 915 25.31 -5.13 -40.12
CA ARG A 915 25.81 -6.41 -39.66
C ARG A 915 26.54 -6.13 -38.35
N VAL A 916 25.83 -6.28 -37.21
CA VAL A 916 26.47 -6.28 -35.89
C VAL A 916 27.40 -7.49 -35.89
N SER A 917 28.69 -7.27 -36.10
CA SER A 917 29.69 -8.29 -35.86
C SER A 917 29.58 -8.62 -34.36
N ALA A 918 29.07 -9.81 -34.06
CA ALA A 918 29.07 -10.32 -32.68
C ALA A 918 30.53 -10.32 -32.24
N VAL A 919 30.86 -9.37 -31.33
CA VAL A 919 32.18 -9.36 -30.69
C VAL A 919 32.25 -10.64 -29.85
N PRO A 920 33.18 -11.57 -30.16
CA PRO A 920 33.34 -12.76 -29.33
C PRO A 920 33.75 -12.33 -27.95
N GLY A 921 32.91 -12.55 -26.93
CA GLY A 921 33.26 -12.33 -25.53
C GLY A 921 32.23 -11.61 -24.66
N GLY A 922 31.12 -11.08 -25.22
CA GLY A 922 30.17 -10.26 -24.46
C GLY A 922 28.99 -10.98 -23.83
N ALA A 923 28.65 -12.17 -24.26
CA ALA A 923 27.53 -12.92 -23.67
C ALA A 923 27.97 -13.65 -22.40
N THR A 924 27.36 -13.32 -21.28
CA THR A 924 27.54 -14.11 -20.04
C THR A 924 27.18 -15.57 -20.31
N PRO A 925 28.03 -16.55 -19.96
CA PRO A 925 27.73 -17.97 -20.18
C PRO A 925 26.39 -18.34 -19.55
N ALA A 926 25.60 -19.19 -20.20
CA ALA A 926 24.27 -19.61 -19.69
C ALA A 926 24.33 -20.15 -18.26
N LEU A 927 25.43 -20.82 -17.92
CA LEU A 927 25.70 -21.31 -16.57
C LEU A 927 25.71 -20.18 -15.51
N TRP A 928 26.40 -19.07 -15.79
CA TRP A 928 26.49 -17.93 -14.87
C TRP A 928 25.15 -17.20 -14.71
N ARG A 929 24.33 -17.16 -15.77
CA ARG A 929 22.98 -16.61 -15.72
C ARG A 929 22.06 -17.49 -14.87
N ALA A 930 22.06 -18.80 -15.11
CA ALA A 930 21.30 -19.76 -14.31
C ALA A 930 21.71 -19.71 -12.83
N LEU A 931 23.01 -19.64 -12.55
CA LEU A 931 23.54 -19.49 -11.19
C LEU A 931 23.07 -18.18 -10.54
N GLY A 932 23.08 -17.07 -11.26
CA GLY A 932 22.63 -15.77 -10.77
C GLY A 932 21.15 -15.77 -10.41
N VAL A 933 20.31 -16.29 -11.30
CA VAL A 933 18.86 -16.41 -11.04
C VAL A 933 18.60 -17.36 -9.85
N SER A 934 19.31 -18.46 -9.76
CA SER A 934 19.20 -19.42 -8.64
C SER A 934 19.62 -18.80 -7.31
N LEU A 935 20.74 -18.07 -7.27
CA LEU A 935 21.22 -17.36 -6.08
C LEU A 935 20.24 -16.27 -5.64
N ALA A 936 19.70 -15.51 -6.59
CA ALA A 936 18.69 -14.51 -6.31
C ALA A 936 17.43 -15.15 -5.70
N LEU A 937 16.91 -16.23 -6.30
CA LEU A 937 15.74 -16.97 -5.79
C LEU A 937 15.98 -17.52 -4.39
N VAL A 938 17.12 -18.19 -4.17
CA VAL A 938 17.49 -18.73 -2.85
C VAL A 938 17.63 -17.60 -1.82
N GLY A 939 18.25 -16.49 -2.20
CA GLY A 939 18.38 -15.31 -1.32
C GLY A 939 17.03 -14.69 -0.93
N TRP A 940 16.13 -14.55 -1.88
CA TRP A 940 14.76 -14.05 -1.63
C TRP A 940 13.97 -15.02 -0.75
N LEU A 941 14.07 -16.34 -0.99
CA LEU A 941 13.41 -17.37 -0.16
C LEU A 941 13.99 -17.40 1.26
N ALA A 942 15.31 -17.29 1.41
CA ALA A 942 15.97 -17.21 2.71
C ALA A 942 15.53 -15.95 3.48
N ALA A 943 15.47 -14.79 2.81
CA ALA A 943 15.00 -13.56 3.41
C ALA A 943 13.52 -13.63 3.84
N ALA A 944 12.67 -14.24 3.03
CA ALA A 944 11.28 -14.50 3.37
C ALA A 944 11.15 -15.45 4.57
N GLY A 945 11.93 -16.54 4.61
CA GLY A 945 12.00 -17.48 5.72
C GLY A 945 12.45 -16.81 7.03
N LEU A 946 13.48 -15.98 6.98
CA LEU A 946 13.95 -15.19 8.12
C LEU A 946 12.89 -14.17 8.61
N ALA A 947 12.18 -13.52 7.70
CA ALA A 947 11.10 -12.60 8.08
C ALA A 947 9.96 -13.33 8.82
N VAL A 948 9.61 -14.55 8.39
CA VAL A 948 8.60 -15.39 9.05
C VAL A 948 9.07 -15.86 10.43
N THR A 949 10.32 -16.33 10.54
CA THR A 949 10.88 -16.81 11.82
C THR A 949 11.04 -15.68 12.84
N ARG A 950 11.49 -14.49 12.44
CA ARG A 950 11.51 -13.27 13.28
C ARG A 950 10.12 -12.89 13.77
N ARG A 951 9.11 -12.93 12.90
CA ARG A 951 7.73 -12.65 13.30
C ARG A 951 7.19 -13.69 14.30
N ARG A 952 7.57 -14.97 14.14
CA ARG A 952 7.19 -16.03 15.08
C ARG A 952 7.87 -15.84 16.44
N ARG A 953 9.18 -15.50 16.49
CA ARG A 953 9.91 -15.21 17.74
C ARG A 953 9.35 -13.99 18.44
N ALA A 954 9.10 -12.89 17.72
CA ALA A 954 8.49 -11.68 18.29
C ALA A 954 7.08 -11.91 18.84
N ARG A 955 6.30 -12.84 18.24
CA ARG A 955 4.99 -13.23 18.78
C ARG A 955 5.11 -14.13 20.01
N ARG A 956 6.09 -15.05 20.06
CA ARG A 956 6.36 -15.87 21.25
C ARG A 956 6.82 -15.01 22.42
N ALA A 957 7.75 -14.07 22.21
CA ALA A 957 8.20 -13.13 23.23
C ALA A 957 7.08 -12.20 23.74
N ARG A 958 6.10 -11.84 22.89
CA ARG A 958 4.92 -11.08 23.34
C ARG A 958 3.86 -11.93 24.05
N ARG A 959 3.87 -13.25 23.88
CA ARG A 959 2.98 -14.18 24.60
C ARG A 959 3.57 -14.64 25.93
N ALA A 960 4.88 -14.72 26.04
CA ALA A 960 5.60 -14.89 27.29
C ALA A 960 5.70 -13.52 27.97
N GLY A 961 4.64 -13.06 28.63
CA GLY A 961 4.55 -11.75 29.28
C GLY A 961 5.77 -11.39 30.13
N PRO A 962 5.90 -10.11 30.59
CA PRO A 962 7.05 -9.65 31.38
C PRO A 962 7.11 -10.21 32.80
N TYR A 963 6.24 -11.11 33.19
CA TYR A 963 6.24 -11.79 34.47
C TYR A 963 6.63 -13.25 34.28
N ARG A 964 7.92 -13.60 34.49
CA ARG A 964 8.26 -14.84 35.12
C ARG A 964 7.66 -14.73 36.54
N VAL A 965 6.62 -15.49 36.81
CA VAL A 965 6.27 -15.85 38.17
C VAL A 965 7.51 -16.62 38.69
N LEU A 966 8.29 -16.01 39.57
CA LEU A 966 9.16 -16.74 40.45
C LEU A 966 8.20 -17.62 41.25
N ASP A 967 8.24 -18.92 41.01
CA ASP A 967 7.68 -19.91 41.91
C ASP A 967 8.46 -19.76 43.25
N LEU A 968 7.97 -18.86 44.08
CA LEU A 968 8.30 -18.86 45.49
C LEU A 968 7.48 -20.00 46.08
N GLU A 969 8.14 -21.09 46.43
CA GLU A 969 7.58 -22.10 47.32
C GLU A 969 6.95 -21.41 48.53
N PRO A 970 5.75 -21.83 48.95
CA PRO A 970 5.14 -21.28 50.16
C PRO A 970 6.03 -21.60 51.35
N PRO A 971 6.23 -20.65 52.30
CA PRO A 971 7.02 -20.91 53.48
C PRO A 971 6.35 -22.02 54.28
N PRO A 972 7.14 -22.89 54.94
CA PRO A 972 6.61 -23.99 55.74
C PRO A 972 5.71 -23.46 56.86
N PRO A 973 4.59 -24.16 57.19
CA PRO A 973 3.71 -23.72 58.26
C PRO A 973 4.41 -23.89 59.61
N GLY A 974 4.75 -22.77 60.27
CA GLY A 974 5.30 -22.84 61.63
C GLY A 974 6.27 -21.75 62.05
N ALA A 975 6.12 -20.50 61.63
CA ALA A 975 6.92 -19.40 62.18
C ALA A 975 6.04 -18.16 62.44
N ILE A 976 5.06 -18.28 63.32
CA ILE A 976 4.49 -17.13 64.04
C ILE A 976 4.90 -17.33 65.50
N GLY A 977 5.99 -16.68 65.89
CA GLY A 977 6.49 -16.58 67.22
C GLY A 977 6.79 -15.13 67.56
N SER A 978 5.94 -14.51 68.31
CA SER A 978 6.14 -13.38 69.27
C SER A 978 7.42 -12.54 69.12
N GLN A 979 7.25 -11.21 68.81
CA GLN A 979 7.87 -10.14 69.58
C GLN A 979 7.17 -8.81 69.30
N GLN A 980 6.71 -8.26 70.37
CA GLN A 980 6.28 -6.93 70.83
C GLN A 980 6.42 -5.75 69.94
#